data_2ad08048707fc5d3ab242285733c78d4
#
_entry.id   2ad08048707fc5d3ab242285733c78d4
#
_cell.length_a   1.000
_cell.length_b   1.000
_cell.length_c   1.000
_cell.angle_alpha   90.00
_cell.angle_beta   90.00
_cell.angle_gamma   90.00
#
_symmetry.space_group_name_H-M   'P 1'
#
loop_
_entity.id
_entity.type
_entity.pdbx_description
1 polymer ?
#
loop_
_entity_poly.entity_id
_entity_poly.type
_entity_poly.pdbx_seq_one_letter_code
_entity_poly.pdbx_strand_id
1 'polypeptide(L)'
;MKKVFFSFLIFLFISNHLYSEINKPNNNFSGCDNEVSKEYLNNIDNYIIKKIEIDINNYKKWTVNNIRIITSGSRFISDKLKKRFKSTVTVTYENGTKCSLKAKVRQSGDAKDHIALKNNSVIQSLDISLDNGNIKGITKFKLYKPDVRGVLDDVVIQTQLLRNFDYLAPRSYKVKARVNEINSVMLFQEKASKELLEFNKRREGPILEADQKFFFNLVRDIPDNQLSNWSIGKPFFENKTVKTMLSKQTNANIINRGDVHKEISLEALTNLNLIYLYYANRFKDDKNDFFYFDYDLDNALLAFFEPNKETKLHTYNLLMQSTNSHHALSVSNRKFYWNSIENYYEPINYDANPTIDGDFSSTTTVHFRLPVPKNHSASFELLENKLKNLNIVDFYNQVRISGLDLDKKTVQKKINKILENLNKIEIDYLDENKKNLIEHNRFKPMNNILEKFNTALNEIDPNAYLIKNTDNNNSFERCQVYLKNCKEFNFTNEELSTLIEGELKIDDKYYQYLGKNLNLENLKKDKKYNKLKLSKTTIYYEDGVEVDLDIENKKINIYQKTVGARAYLINGELNSYTINFNGLDIIENKDNFDLTVFPKNFPINSSGLTGCLSLINLKLVNVNISANNSNCEDAINFINTNGVVENIFIKNSFSDALDVDFSKLNFNNVEIISARNDCTDFSAGKYILANLKLNNCGDKGLSIGEKSFVKLKNIEVKNANIGIATKDSSILELDNAYLSNLKTCVSAYNKKQEFVGGFIEMSNFSCENYYTKADYDKFSRIFLKEELLKNFDYGNLYNPTSLKISQVKGKNINKNFINDYKTINDDNTFNAVVEIPLGINEKWEVSKINGSLVREFFMGKPRIVNYASYPVNYGMIPRTLLPLSRGGDGDPLDVLILGESLTQGEVIKVKAIGLMKMNDSGDQDDKIIAVPLNKTFYEVNNIEDLKKINIKLLDDIKFWFVHYKGTNVVEFINFESQDAANELIGLTQKYFERSGINPRS
;
A
#
# COMPACT_ATOMS: atom_id res chain seq x y z
N MET A 1 -41.79 23.32 -8.05
CA MET A 1 -40.43 23.47 -7.48
C MET A 1 -40.31 24.52 -6.34
N LYS A 2 -40.68 25.76 -6.52
CA LYS A 2 -40.61 26.78 -5.42
C LYS A 2 -41.44 26.43 -4.16
N LYS A 3 -42.64 25.89 -4.28
CA LYS A 3 -43.47 25.51 -3.11
C LYS A 3 -42.94 24.27 -2.38
N VAL A 4 -42.37 23.31 -3.10
CA VAL A 4 -41.73 22.11 -2.50
C VAL A 4 -40.44 22.49 -1.81
N PHE A 5 -39.70 23.44 -2.38
CA PHE A 5 -38.48 23.98 -1.78
C PHE A 5 -38.73 24.70 -0.46
N PHE A 6 -39.83 25.48 -0.39
CA PHE A 6 -40.20 26.19 0.83
C PHE A 6 -40.69 25.24 1.94
N SER A 7 -41.45 24.21 1.59
CA SER A 7 -41.85 23.19 2.55
C SER A 7 -40.66 22.35 3.04
N PHE A 8 -39.68 22.08 2.18
CA PHE A 8 -38.44 21.40 2.56
C PHE A 8 -37.57 22.22 3.51
N LEU A 9 -37.49 23.55 3.29
CA LEU A 9 -36.80 24.48 4.19
C LEU A 9 -37.47 24.56 5.55
N ILE A 10 -38.82 24.59 5.60
CA ILE A 10 -39.57 24.65 6.86
C ILE A 10 -39.42 23.31 7.63
N PHE A 11 -39.45 22.17 6.94
CA PHE A 11 -39.25 20.86 7.57
C PHE A 11 -37.84 20.69 8.12
N LEU A 12 -36.81 21.20 7.43
CA LEU A 12 -35.42 21.23 7.92
C LEU A 12 -35.25 22.15 9.16
N PHE A 13 -36.05 23.23 9.29
CA PHE A 13 -35.99 24.09 10.45
C PHE A 13 -36.75 23.55 11.67
N ILE A 14 -37.80 22.75 11.47
CA ILE A 14 -38.58 22.17 12.57
C ILE A 14 -37.86 20.96 13.17
N SER A 15 -37.13 20.15 12.36
CA SER A 15 -36.32 19.05 12.86
C SER A 15 -35.09 19.47 13.67
N ASN A 16 -34.67 20.74 13.55
CA ASN A 16 -33.52 21.27 14.29
C ASN A 16 -33.82 21.69 15.74
N HIS A 17 -35.08 21.75 16.18
CA HIS A 17 -35.41 22.09 17.57
C HIS A 17 -35.44 20.89 18.53
N LEU A 18 -35.38 19.67 18.02
CA LEU A 18 -35.35 18.43 18.83
C LEU A 18 -33.94 17.84 19.04
N TYR A 19 -32.88 18.55 18.60
CA TYR A 19 -31.52 18.01 18.59
C TYR A 19 -30.57 18.60 19.65
N SER A 20 -31.06 19.14 20.74
CA SER A 20 -30.19 19.79 21.73
C SER A 20 -29.68 18.90 22.87
N GLU A 21 -30.09 17.65 22.94
CA GLU A 21 -29.59 16.71 23.97
C GLU A 21 -29.32 15.31 23.43
N ILE A 22 -28.32 15.14 22.58
CA ILE A 22 -27.69 13.84 22.37
C ILE A 22 -26.23 13.95 22.75
N ASN A 23 -25.88 13.22 23.77
CA ASN A 23 -24.59 12.99 24.39
C ASN A 23 -23.39 13.29 23.47
N LYS A 24 -22.52 14.20 23.92
CA LYS A 24 -21.17 14.37 23.35
C LYS A 24 -20.50 13.00 23.33
N PRO A 25 -20.01 12.53 22.17
CA PRO A 25 -19.29 11.27 22.17
C PRO A 25 -18.05 11.38 23.06
N ASN A 26 -17.87 10.42 23.92
CA ASN A 26 -16.72 10.31 24.79
C ASN A 26 -15.44 10.34 23.94
N ASN A 27 -14.55 11.29 24.22
CA ASN A 27 -13.30 11.49 23.48
C ASN A 27 -12.26 10.35 23.59
N ASN A 28 -12.60 9.24 24.22
CA ASN A 28 -11.72 8.07 24.41
C ASN A 28 -12.09 6.92 23.49
N PHE A 29 -12.09 7.17 22.17
CA PHE A 29 -12.55 6.18 21.25
C PHE A 29 -11.42 5.57 20.39
N SER A 30 -11.32 4.29 20.30
CA SER A 30 -10.20 3.58 19.68
C SER A 30 -10.55 2.28 18.97
N GLY A 31 -11.75 2.10 18.46
CA GLY A 31 -12.05 0.92 17.68
C GLY A 31 -13.27 0.10 18.13
N CYS A 32 -13.17 -1.22 18.14
CA CYS A 32 -14.25 -2.12 18.44
C CYS A 32 -14.39 -2.35 19.95
N ASP A 33 -15.63 -2.59 20.43
CA ASP A 33 -15.93 -2.81 21.84
C ASP A 33 -15.39 -4.16 22.38
N ASN A 34 -15.02 -5.09 21.49
CA ASN A 34 -14.52 -6.40 21.88
C ASN A 34 -13.00 -6.40 22.05
N GLU A 35 -12.54 -7.14 23.07
CA GLU A 35 -11.13 -7.47 23.19
C GLU A 35 -10.64 -8.30 21.99
N VAL A 36 -9.43 -8.04 21.56
CA VAL A 36 -8.79 -8.86 20.52
C VAL A 36 -8.52 -10.24 21.09
N SER A 37 -9.14 -11.25 20.51
CA SER A 37 -8.97 -12.66 20.84
C SER A 37 -8.59 -13.44 19.58
N LYS A 38 -8.03 -14.63 19.78
CA LYS A 38 -7.74 -15.55 18.68
C LYS A 38 -8.99 -15.85 17.85
N GLU A 39 -10.14 -16.02 18.52
CA GLU A 39 -11.42 -16.24 17.86
C GLU A 39 -11.85 -15.05 17.00
N TYR A 40 -11.72 -13.82 17.52
CA TYR A 40 -12.01 -12.60 16.78
C TYR A 40 -11.13 -12.51 15.53
N LEU A 41 -9.82 -12.69 15.65
CA LEU A 41 -8.88 -12.60 14.52
C LEU A 41 -9.15 -13.65 13.43
N ASN A 42 -9.51 -14.87 13.81
CA ASN A 42 -9.84 -15.94 12.88
C ASN A 42 -11.17 -15.72 12.15
N ASN A 43 -12.12 -15.03 12.77
CA ASN A 43 -13.50 -14.99 12.29
C ASN A 43 -13.97 -13.62 11.77
N ILE A 44 -13.21 -12.54 11.96
CA ILE A 44 -13.64 -11.19 11.57
C ILE A 44 -14.07 -11.09 10.09
N ASP A 45 -13.43 -11.83 9.20
CA ASP A 45 -13.82 -11.86 7.77
C ASP A 45 -15.17 -12.50 7.55
N ASN A 46 -15.57 -13.43 8.43
CA ASN A 46 -16.84 -14.13 8.36
C ASN A 46 -17.99 -13.35 9.03
N TYR A 47 -17.69 -12.26 9.75
CA TYR A 47 -18.72 -11.46 10.39
C TYR A 47 -19.56 -10.74 9.32
N ILE A 48 -20.88 -10.85 9.41
CA ILE A 48 -21.80 -10.17 8.52
C ILE A 48 -22.05 -8.76 9.03
N ILE A 49 -21.91 -7.76 8.18
CA ILE A 49 -22.21 -6.37 8.53
C ILE A 49 -23.73 -6.21 8.61
N LYS A 50 -24.26 -6.01 9.82
CA LYS A 50 -25.67 -5.79 10.08
C LYS A 50 -26.08 -4.37 9.71
N LYS A 51 -25.27 -3.36 10.07
CA LYS A 51 -25.58 -1.95 9.88
C LYS A 51 -24.31 -1.11 9.86
N ILE A 52 -24.33 -0.05 9.04
CA ILE A 52 -23.33 1.04 9.07
C ILE A 52 -24.05 2.36 9.37
N GLU A 53 -23.58 3.07 10.37
CA GLU A 53 -24.12 4.37 10.77
C GLU A 53 -23.04 5.44 10.58
N ILE A 54 -23.41 6.55 9.95
CA ILE A 54 -22.51 7.67 9.68
C ILE A 54 -23.11 8.93 10.28
N ASP A 55 -22.44 9.45 11.31
CA ASP A 55 -22.83 10.68 11.96
C ASP A 55 -21.86 11.80 11.56
N ILE A 56 -22.37 12.77 10.78
CA ILE A 56 -21.58 13.87 10.24
C ILE A 56 -21.60 15.04 11.22
N ASN A 57 -20.43 15.45 11.72
CA ASN A 57 -20.30 16.39 12.84
C ASN A 57 -20.90 17.78 12.56
N ASN A 58 -20.84 18.26 11.32
CA ASN A 58 -21.36 19.57 10.96
C ASN A 58 -22.55 19.46 10.01
N TYR A 59 -23.65 18.92 10.53
CA TYR A 59 -24.85 18.60 9.76
C TYR A 59 -25.43 19.81 9.00
N LYS A 60 -25.47 20.99 9.59
CA LYS A 60 -25.96 22.20 8.92
C LYS A 60 -25.15 22.54 7.67
N LYS A 61 -23.83 22.54 7.76
CA LYS A 61 -22.96 22.79 6.60
C LYS A 61 -23.07 21.68 5.55
N TRP A 62 -23.20 20.42 5.98
CA TRP A 62 -23.44 19.30 5.10
C TRP A 62 -24.75 19.45 4.31
N THR A 63 -25.87 19.78 4.99
CA THR A 63 -27.17 19.98 4.37
C THR A 63 -27.16 21.16 3.38
N VAL A 64 -26.55 22.29 3.75
CA VAL A 64 -26.39 23.42 2.84
C VAL A 64 -25.57 23.04 1.60
N ASN A 65 -24.53 22.26 1.77
CA ASN A 65 -23.73 21.77 0.64
C ASN A 65 -24.55 20.86 -0.30
N ASN A 66 -25.38 19.96 0.25
CA ASN A 66 -26.28 19.11 -0.51
C ASN A 66 -27.33 19.90 -1.28
N ILE A 67 -27.92 20.92 -0.65
CA ILE A 67 -28.86 21.81 -1.33
C ILE A 67 -28.17 22.50 -2.52
N ARG A 68 -26.96 23.02 -2.34
CA ARG A 68 -26.19 23.63 -3.43
C ARG A 68 -25.91 22.65 -4.58
N ILE A 69 -25.64 21.40 -4.29
CA ILE A 69 -25.45 20.36 -5.32
C ILE A 69 -26.78 20.15 -6.08
N ILE A 70 -27.88 19.96 -5.38
CA ILE A 70 -29.19 19.68 -5.99
C ILE A 70 -29.66 20.86 -6.84
N THR A 71 -29.49 22.09 -6.33
CA THR A 71 -29.96 23.31 -6.98
C THR A 71 -29.01 23.91 -8.00
N SER A 72 -27.80 23.38 -8.15
CA SER A 72 -26.89 23.82 -9.21
C SER A 72 -27.51 23.55 -10.58
N GLY A 73 -27.33 24.46 -11.54
CA GLY A 73 -27.87 24.30 -12.91
C GLY A 73 -27.18 23.21 -13.74
N SER A 74 -26.05 22.71 -13.31
CA SER A 74 -25.27 21.68 -14.04
C SER A 74 -25.70 20.26 -13.65
N ARG A 75 -25.66 19.33 -14.60
CA ARG A 75 -25.79 17.89 -14.35
C ARG A 75 -24.61 17.32 -13.54
N PHE A 76 -23.43 17.90 -13.69
CA PHE A 76 -22.22 17.46 -13.04
C PHE A 76 -21.96 18.20 -11.72
N ILE A 77 -21.40 17.48 -10.75
CA ILE A 77 -21.10 18.02 -9.43
C ILE A 77 -19.74 18.69 -9.46
N SER A 78 -19.71 19.99 -9.23
CA SER A 78 -18.45 20.75 -9.15
C SER A 78 -17.56 20.24 -8.00
N ASP A 79 -16.23 20.17 -8.23
CA ASP A 79 -15.26 19.74 -7.21
C ASP A 79 -15.28 20.62 -5.97
N LYS A 80 -15.60 21.92 -6.12
CA LYS A 80 -15.80 22.86 -5.01
C LYS A 80 -16.90 22.41 -4.04
N LEU A 81 -17.84 21.57 -4.50
CA LEU A 81 -18.95 21.02 -3.69
C LEU A 81 -18.66 19.61 -3.16
N LYS A 82 -17.58 18.96 -3.58
CA LYS A 82 -17.13 17.65 -3.08
C LYS A 82 -16.26 17.79 -1.81
N LYS A 83 -16.66 18.66 -0.89
CA LYS A 83 -15.92 18.92 0.36
C LYS A 83 -15.97 17.74 1.31
N ARG A 84 -14.88 17.51 2.04
CA ARG A 84 -14.80 16.50 3.10
C ARG A 84 -15.30 17.07 4.43
N PHE A 85 -16.08 16.26 5.13
CA PHE A 85 -16.62 16.55 6.45
C PHE A 85 -16.14 15.52 7.45
N LYS A 86 -15.72 15.94 8.64
CA LYS A 86 -15.43 15.06 9.76
C LYS A 86 -16.70 14.32 10.18
N SER A 87 -16.59 13.04 10.47
CA SER A 87 -17.70 12.18 10.83
C SER A 87 -17.24 11.02 11.71
N THR A 88 -18.21 10.35 12.33
CA THR A 88 -18.02 9.07 12.99
C THR A 88 -18.74 8.00 12.17
N VAL A 89 -18.04 6.91 11.88
CA VAL A 89 -18.60 5.71 11.24
C VAL A 89 -18.71 4.62 12.28
N THR A 90 -19.92 4.13 12.53
CA THR A 90 -20.18 3.01 13.42
C THR A 90 -20.63 1.81 12.60
N VAL A 91 -19.90 0.71 12.69
CA VAL A 91 -20.29 -0.58 12.09
C VAL A 91 -20.76 -1.52 13.21
N THR A 92 -21.90 -2.16 12.96
CA THR A 92 -22.44 -3.21 13.85
C THR A 92 -22.52 -4.49 13.04
N TYR A 93 -21.94 -5.57 13.58
CA TYR A 93 -22.00 -6.91 13.01
C TYR A 93 -23.16 -7.71 13.60
N GLU A 94 -23.58 -8.81 12.94
CA GLU A 94 -24.70 -9.63 13.40
C GLU A 94 -24.43 -10.32 14.74
N ASN A 95 -23.17 -10.65 15.04
CA ASN A 95 -22.75 -11.22 16.32
C ASN A 95 -22.76 -10.21 17.49
N GLY A 96 -23.19 -8.97 17.23
CA GLY A 96 -23.27 -7.92 18.24
C GLY A 96 -22.02 -7.05 18.37
N THR A 97 -20.88 -7.44 17.77
CA THR A 97 -19.66 -6.61 17.76
C THR A 97 -19.95 -5.25 17.14
N LYS A 98 -19.52 -4.19 17.81
CA LYS A 98 -19.71 -2.81 17.37
C LYS A 98 -18.38 -2.08 17.35
N CYS A 99 -18.08 -1.39 16.26
CA CYS A 99 -16.87 -0.60 16.09
C CYS A 99 -17.26 0.81 15.63
N SER A 100 -16.71 1.82 16.26
CA SER A 100 -16.95 3.23 15.94
C SER A 100 -15.62 3.90 15.58
N LEU A 101 -15.52 4.53 14.45
CA LEU A 101 -14.28 4.96 13.81
C LEU A 101 -14.40 6.43 13.38
N LYS A 102 -13.32 7.20 13.56
CA LYS A 102 -13.23 8.56 13.02
C LYS A 102 -13.06 8.48 11.50
N ALA A 103 -13.73 9.38 10.78
CA ALA A 103 -13.71 9.38 9.33
C ALA A 103 -13.86 10.78 8.73
N LYS A 104 -13.50 10.86 7.45
CA LYS A 104 -13.82 11.98 6.57
C LYS A 104 -14.75 11.50 5.47
N VAL A 105 -15.87 12.16 5.31
CA VAL A 105 -16.93 11.82 4.34
C VAL A 105 -17.15 12.98 3.36
N ARG A 106 -17.33 12.65 2.09
CA ARG A 106 -17.77 13.60 1.06
C ARG A 106 -18.81 12.98 0.15
N GLN A 107 -19.50 13.82 -0.65
CA GLN A 107 -20.29 13.35 -1.78
C GLN A 107 -19.43 12.56 -2.75
N SER A 108 -19.90 11.39 -3.18
CA SER A 108 -19.29 10.57 -4.22
C SER A 108 -19.99 10.76 -5.56
N GLY A 109 -19.28 10.52 -6.64
CA GLY A 109 -19.78 10.61 -8.02
C GLY A 109 -19.53 11.97 -8.67
N ASP A 110 -19.50 11.96 -9.99
CA ASP A 110 -19.27 13.15 -10.81
C ASP A 110 -20.58 13.75 -11.35
N ALA A 111 -21.66 12.97 -11.38
CA ALA A 111 -22.97 13.42 -11.84
C ALA A 111 -24.02 13.36 -10.72
N LYS A 112 -25.12 14.07 -10.90
CA LYS A 112 -26.24 14.19 -9.94
C LYS A 112 -27.09 12.92 -9.80
N ASP A 113 -26.90 11.91 -10.61
CA ASP A 113 -27.48 10.58 -10.41
C ASP A 113 -27.04 9.93 -9.08
N HIS A 114 -25.90 10.38 -8.53
CA HIS A 114 -25.41 9.98 -7.22
C HIS A 114 -26.11 10.66 -6.02
N ILE A 115 -27.06 11.54 -6.25
CA ILE A 115 -27.85 12.20 -5.21
C ILE A 115 -29.32 12.23 -5.62
N ALA A 116 -30.21 11.83 -4.74
CA ALA A 116 -31.64 11.79 -5.00
C ALA A 116 -32.43 12.32 -3.81
N LEU A 117 -33.49 13.04 -4.09
CA LEU A 117 -34.53 13.38 -3.12
C LEU A 117 -35.62 12.30 -3.20
N LYS A 118 -35.76 11.50 -2.14
CA LYS A 118 -36.78 10.47 -2.03
C LYS A 118 -37.51 10.61 -0.69
N ASN A 119 -38.85 10.71 -0.71
CA ASN A 119 -39.67 10.84 0.50
C ASN A 119 -39.18 11.98 1.43
N ASN A 120 -38.94 13.15 0.87
CA ASN A 120 -38.41 14.33 1.56
C ASN A 120 -37.03 14.15 2.21
N SER A 121 -36.30 13.07 1.89
CA SER A 121 -34.97 12.78 2.40
C SER A 121 -33.97 12.72 1.27
N VAL A 122 -32.75 13.23 1.51
CA VAL A 122 -31.64 13.18 0.54
C VAL A 122 -30.86 11.89 0.71
N ILE A 123 -30.98 10.97 -0.24
CA ILE A 123 -30.15 9.76 -0.31
C ILE A 123 -29.04 10.01 -1.32
N GLN A 124 -27.80 9.72 -0.94
CA GLN A 124 -26.64 10.05 -1.76
C GLN A 124 -25.53 9.03 -1.62
N SER A 125 -24.72 8.91 -2.66
CA SER A 125 -23.50 8.13 -2.62
C SER A 125 -22.40 8.88 -1.88
N LEU A 126 -21.63 8.18 -1.06
CA LEU A 126 -20.59 8.75 -0.19
C LEU A 126 -19.21 8.17 -0.49
N ASP A 127 -18.17 8.99 -0.43
CA ASP A 127 -16.76 8.60 -0.43
C ASP A 127 -16.23 8.79 0.99
N ILE A 128 -15.78 7.70 1.61
CA ILE A 128 -15.41 7.63 3.02
C ILE A 128 -13.96 7.20 3.14
N SER A 129 -13.22 7.91 3.98
CA SER A 129 -11.87 7.56 4.41
C SER A 129 -11.85 7.52 5.93
N LEU A 130 -11.48 6.40 6.50
CA LEU A 130 -11.30 6.26 7.94
C LEU A 130 -9.99 6.90 8.36
N ASP A 131 -10.02 7.69 9.44
CA ASP A 131 -8.81 8.30 10.01
C ASP A 131 -8.11 7.35 11.00
N ASN A 132 -8.82 6.31 11.47
CA ASN A 132 -8.28 5.27 12.35
C ASN A 132 -9.08 3.97 12.20
N GLY A 133 -8.43 2.82 12.44
CA GLY A 133 -9.04 1.51 12.35
C GLY A 133 -9.54 1.17 10.95
N ASN A 134 -10.29 0.10 10.84
CA ASN A 134 -10.75 -0.45 9.57
C ASN A 134 -12.09 -1.18 9.71
N ILE A 135 -12.73 -1.47 8.59
CA ILE A 135 -13.89 -2.35 8.50
C ILE A 135 -13.48 -3.57 7.67
N LYS A 136 -13.22 -4.70 8.32
CA LYS A 136 -12.75 -5.94 7.65
C LYS A 136 -11.49 -5.70 6.79
N GLY A 137 -10.54 -4.91 7.29
CA GLY A 137 -9.33 -4.55 6.57
C GLY A 137 -9.51 -3.46 5.48
N ILE A 138 -10.64 -2.77 5.47
CA ILE A 138 -10.91 -1.69 4.51
C ILE A 138 -10.84 -0.35 5.23
N THR A 139 -9.96 0.56 4.76
CA THR A 139 -9.78 1.90 5.31
C THR A 139 -10.44 2.99 4.45
N LYS A 140 -10.62 2.73 3.14
CA LYS A 140 -11.24 3.64 2.18
C LYS A 140 -12.30 2.92 1.37
N PHE A 141 -13.52 3.45 1.38
CA PHE A 141 -14.64 2.82 0.70
C PHE A 141 -15.67 3.84 0.21
N LYS A 142 -16.58 3.37 -0.62
CA LYS A 142 -17.75 4.13 -1.05
C LYS A 142 -19.02 3.43 -0.56
N LEU A 143 -20.02 4.23 -0.20
CA LEU A 143 -21.40 3.77 -0.05
C LEU A 143 -22.18 4.31 -1.23
N TYR A 144 -22.58 3.43 -2.13
CA TYR A 144 -23.42 3.82 -3.26
C TYR A 144 -24.89 3.73 -2.90
N LYS A 145 -25.65 4.78 -3.25
CA LYS A 145 -27.11 4.73 -3.14
C LYS A 145 -27.68 3.63 -4.07
N PRO A 146 -28.87 3.10 -3.80
CA PRO A 146 -29.56 2.19 -4.72
C PRO A 146 -29.63 2.77 -6.15
N ASP A 147 -29.62 1.89 -7.14
CA ASP A 147 -29.81 2.17 -8.57
C ASP A 147 -28.64 2.90 -9.29
N VAL A 148 -27.51 3.16 -8.59
CA VAL A 148 -26.34 3.82 -9.23
C VAL A 148 -25.38 2.79 -9.84
N ARG A 149 -25.35 1.57 -9.31
CA ARG A 149 -24.41 0.53 -9.71
C ARG A 149 -25.11 -0.75 -10.22
N GLY A 150 -26.27 -0.60 -10.84
CA GLY A 150 -27.06 -1.72 -11.29
C GLY A 150 -27.78 -2.42 -10.12
N VAL A 151 -28.04 -3.71 -10.25
CA VAL A 151 -28.70 -4.54 -9.23
C VAL A 151 -27.68 -4.85 -8.13
N LEU A 152 -27.91 -4.39 -6.89
CA LEU A 152 -26.96 -4.53 -5.79
C LEU A 152 -26.52 -5.99 -5.54
N ASP A 153 -27.46 -6.93 -5.62
CA ASP A 153 -27.19 -8.34 -5.41
C ASP A 153 -26.27 -8.90 -6.50
N ASP A 154 -26.49 -8.49 -7.74
CA ASP A 154 -25.66 -8.91 -8.87
C ASP A 154 -24.24 -8.35 -8.79
N VAL A 155 -24.06 -7.11 -8.30
CA VAL A 155 -22.73 -6.52 -8.05
C VAL A 155 -21.95 -7.33 -7.02
N VAL A 156 -22.60 -7.74 -5.92
CA VAL A 156 -21.97 -8.55 -4.88
C VAL A 156 -21.61 -9.93 -5.42
N ILE A 157 -22.53 -10.60 -6.12
CA ILE A 157 -22.28 -11.92 -6.73
C ILE A 157 -21.12 -11.84 -7.72
N GLN A 158 -21.13 -10.85 -8.63
CA GLN A 158 -20.09 -10.69 -9.64
C GLN A 158 -18.71 -10.44 -9.01
N THR A 159 -18.61 -9.53 -8.02
CA THR A 159 -17.33 -9.25 -7.38
C THR A 159 -16.79 -10.44 -6.58
N GLN A 160 -17.68 -11.25 -5.99
CA GLN A 160 -17.28 -12.51 -5.35
C GLN A 160 -16.79 -13.53 -6.39
N LEU A 161 -17.49 -13.66 -7.51
CA LEU A 161 -17.13 -14.59 -8.58
C LEU A 161 -15.76 -14.25 -9.18
N LEU A 162 -15.51 -12.97 -9.46
CA LEU A 162 -14.24 -12.48 -9.96
C LEU A 162 -13.07 -12.86 -9.02
N ARG A 163 -13.21 -12.64 -7.71
CA ARG A 163 -12.18 -13.03 -6.75
C ARG A 163 -11.94 -14.53 -6.68
N ASN A 164 -13.01 -15.34 -6.75
CA ASN A 164 -12.88 -16.80 -6.83
C ASN A 164 -12.11 -17.26 -8.08
N PHE A 165 -12.15 -16.47 -9.15
CA PHE A 165 -11.46 -16.76 -10.40
C PHE A 165 -10.10 -16.09 -10.54
N ASP A 166 -9.58 -15.50 -9.45
CA ASP A 166 -8.30 -14.80 -9.37
C ASP A 166 -8.24 -13.54 -10.25
N TYR A 167 -9.33 -12.76 -10.28
CA TYR A 167 -9.38 -11.42 -10.84
C TYR A 167 -9.47 -10.36 -9.75
N LEU A 168 -8.89 -9.20 -9.99
CA LEU A 168 -8.93 -8.09 -9.06
C LEU A 168 -10.34 -7.48 -9.01
N ALA A 169 -10.98 -7.62 -7.86
CA ALA A 169 -12.29 -7.05 -7.63
C ALA A 169 -12.42 -6.52 -6.19
N PRO A 170 -13.09 -5.37 -6.01
CA PRO A 170 -13.29 -4.77 -4.69
C PRO A 170 -14.17 -5.67 -3.81
N ARG A 171 -13.89 -5.68 -2.51
CA ARG A 171 -14.82 -6.27 -1.54
C ARG A 171 -16.11 -5.45 -1.54
N SER A 172 -17.23 -6.10 -1.81
CA SER A 172 -18.53 -5.45 -1.97
C SER A 172 -19.55 -6.10 -1.03
N TYR A 173 -20.32 -5.29 -0.31
CA TYR A 173 -21.31 -5.73 0.67
C TYR A 173 -22.62 -4.98 0.48
N LYS A 174 -23.75 -5.68 0.55
CA LYS A 174 -25.05 -5.05 0.68
C LYS A 174 -25.33 -4.76 2.15
N VAL A 175 -25.51 -3.51 2.50
CA VAL A 175 -25.58 -3.07 3.89
C VAL A 175 -26.79 -2.18 4.16
N LYS A 176 -27.39 -2.31 5.33
CA LYS A 176 -28.29 -1.29 5.88
C LYS A 176 -27.43 -0.12 6.36
N ALA A 177 -27.66 1.07 5.84
CA ALA A 177 -26.91 2.25 6.20
C ALA A 177 -27.84 3.32 6.78
N ARG A 178 -27.35 4.03 7.81
CA ARG A 178 -27.96 5.26 8.34
C ARG A 178 -26.94 6.40 8.17
N VAL A 179 -27.33 7.43 7.46
CA VAL A 179 -26.52 8.65 7.33
C VAL A 179 -27.25 9.78 8.08
N ASN A 180 -26.70 10.15 9.20
CA ASN A 180 -27.42 10.93 10.24
C ASN A 180 -28.77 10.23 10.53
N GLU A 181 -29.92 10.83 10.14
CA GLU A 181 -31.25 10.27 10.40
C GLU A 181 -31.81 9.41 9.26
N ILE A 182 -31.13 9.37 8.11
CA ILE A 182 -31.68 8.80 6.88
C ILE A 182 -31.23 7.35 6.73
N ASN A 183 -32.18 6.43 6.75
CA ASN A 183 -31.95 5.02 6.53
C ASN A 183 -32.09 4.65 5.04
N SER A 184 -31.19 3.79 4.56
CA SER A 184 -31.22 3.24 3.20
C SER A 184 -30.51 1.89 3.16
N VAL A 185 -30.80 1.09 2.13
CA VAL A 185 -29.96 -0.06 1.78
C VAL A 185 -28.97 0.42 0.74
N MET A 186 -27.68 0.20 0.95
CA MET A 186 -26.60 0.72 0.11
C MET A 186 -25.61 -0.37 -0.26
N LEU A 187 -24.87 -0.14 -1.32
CA LEU A 187 -23.70 -0.92 -1.67
C LEU A 187 -22.45 -0.32 -0.99
N PHE A 188 -21.90 -1.04 -0.04
CA PHE A 188 -20.55 -0.79 0.46
C PHE A 188 -19.55 -1.38 -0.52
N GLN A 189 -18.63 -0.59 -1.04
CA GLN A 189 -17.61 -1.06 -1.95
C GLN A 189 -16.25 -0.46 -1.61
N GLU A 190 -15.26 -1.33 -1.47
CA GLU A 190 -13.86 -0.97 -1.28
C GLU A 190 -13.33 -0.10 -2.43
N LYS A 191 -12.44 0.85 -2.14
CA LYS A 191 -11.74 1.60 -3.19
C LYS A 191 -10.54 0.81 -3.69
N ALA A 192 -10.22 1.00 -4.97
CA ALA A 192 -8.99 0.47 -5.55
C ALA A 192 -7.79 1.19 -4.89
N SER A 193 -7.10 0.48 -4.02
CA SER A 193 -5.98 0.96 -3.21
C SER A 193 -5.03 -0.21 -2.91
N LYS A 194 -4.00 0.03 -2.13
CA LYS A 194 -3.06 -0.99 -1.65
C LYS A 194 -3.79 -2.18 -1.03
N GLU A 195 -4.75 -1.91 -0.13
CA GLU A 195 -5.48 -2.95 0.60
C GLU A 195 -6.26 -3.90 -0.34
N LEU A 196 -6.79 -3.37 -1.46
CA LEU A 196 -7.42 -4.21 -2.48
C LEU A 196 -6.39 -5.14 -3.14
N LEU A 197 -5.21 -4.64 -3.46
CA LEU A 197 -4.14 -5.44 -4.09
C LEU A 197 -3.68 -6.56 -3.16
N GLU A 198 -3.33 -6.23 -1.93
CA GLU A 198 -2.85 -7.18 -0.92
C GLU A 198 -3.91 -8.23 -0.57
N PHE A 199 -5.18 -7.82 -0.43
CA PHE A 199 -6.28 -8.76 -0.21
C PHE A 199 -6.43 -9.76 -1.36
N ASN A 200 -6.17 -9.34 -2.60
CA ASN A 200 -6.16 -10.20 -3.79
C ASN A 200 -4.77 -10.80 -4.06
N LYS A 201 -3.86 -10.83 -3.09
CA LYS A 201 -2.52 -11.42 -3.16
C LYS A 201 -1.65 -10.81 -4.27
N ARG A 202 -1.72 -9.51 -4.42
CA ARG A 202 -0.85 -8.74 -5.30
C ARG A 202 -0.02 -7.78 -4.46
N ARG A 203 1.26 -7.67 -4.76
CA ARG A 203 2.13 -6.65 -4.16
C ARG A 203 1.65 -5.25 -4.54
N GLU A 204 1.94 -4.28 -3.69
CA GLU A 204 1.63 -2.90 -3.99
C GLU A 204 2.35 -2.43 -5.26
N GLY A 205 1.64 -1.73 -6.12
CA GLY A 205 2.13 -1.22 -7.39
C GLY A 205 1.17 -0.19 -7.99
N PRO A 206 1.50 0.38 -9.16
CA PRO A 206 0.68 1.40 -9.79
C PRO A 206 -0.73 0.93 -10.12
N ILE A 207 -1.72 1.73 -9.71
CA ILE A 207 -3.13 1.57 -10.08
C ILE A 207 -3.48 2.70 -11.04
N LEU A 208 -3.89 2.33 -12.23
CA LEU A 208 -4.07 3.23 -13.37
C LEU A 208 -5.52 3.26 -13.83
N GLU A 209 -5.96 4.41 -14.35
CA GLU A 209 -7.27 4.59 -14.97
C GLU A 209 -7.19 5.61 -16.10
N ALA A 210 -8.25 5.69 -16.90
CA ALA A 210 -8.39 6.72 -17.92
C ALA A 210 -8.49 8.12 -17.32
N ASP A 211 -7.75 9.07 -17.87
CA ASP A 211 -7.85 10.48 -17.49
C ASP A 211 -8.99 11.14 -18.27
N GLN A 212 -10.10 11.39 -17.60
CA GLN A 212 -11.29 12.02 -18.17
C GLN A 212 -11.35 13.54 -17.98
N LYS A 213 -10.24 14.20 -17.59
CA LYS A 213 -10.27 15.64 -17.28
C LYS A 213 -10.86 16.48 -18.39
N PHE A 214 -10.52 16.25 -19.65
CA PHE A 214 -11.00 17.04 -20.77
C PHE A 214 -12.48 16.84 -21.02
N PHE A 215 -13.02 15.63 -20.82
CA PHE A 215 -14.45 15.39 -20.89
C PHE A 215 -15.18 16.24 -19.83
N PHE A 216 -14.76 16.15 -18.58
CA PHE A 216 -15.41 16.91 -17.51
C PHE A 216 -15.22 18.42 -17.69
N ASN A 217 -14.10 18.90 -18.17
CA ASN A 217 -13.89 20.32 -18.46
C ASN A 217 -14.84 20.84 -19.53
N LEU A 218 -15.12 20.03 -20.56
CA LEU A 218 -16.05 20.42 -21.63
C LEU A 218 -17.52 20.44 -21.20
N VAL A 219 -17.93 19.54 -20.30
CA VAL A 219 -19.36 19.34 -19.97
C VAL A 219 -19.79 19.92 -18.62
N ARG A 220 -18.84 20.19 -17.72
CA ARG A 220 -19.13 20.56 -16.33
C ARG A 220 -19.88 21.89 -16.19
N ASP A 221 -19.59 22.84 -17.04
CA ASP A 221 -20.16 24.18 -17.01
C ASP A 221 -21.38 24.36 -17.93
N ILE A 222 -21.77 23.31 -18.68
CA ILE A 222 -22.94 23.33 -19.55
C ILE A 222 -24.21 23.19 -18.68
N PRO A 223 -25.15 24.13 -18.74
CA PRO A 223 -26.42 24.03 -18.01
C PRO A 223 -27.23 22.79 -18.41
N ASP A 224 -27.94 22.22 -17.44
CA ASP A 224 -28.69 20.97 -17.62
C ASP A 224 -29.78 21.07 -18.70
N ASN A 225 -30.40 22.24 -18.85
CA ASN A 225 -31.38 22.49 -19.91
C ASN A 225 -30.75 22.54 -21.31
N GLN A 226 -29.48 22.81 -21.44
CA GLN A 226 -28.74 22.78 -22.71
C GLN A 226 -28.20 21.35 -23.00
N LEU A 227 -28.05 20.53 -21.95
CA LEU A 227 -27.76 19.10 -22.06
C LEU A 227 -29.02 18.24 -22.21
N SER A 228 -30.22 18.85 -22.39
CA SER A 228 -31.47 18.12 -22.62
C SER A 228 -31.42 17.21 -23.84
N ASN A 229 -30.57 17.53 -24.82
CA ASN A 229 -30.21 16.64 -25.95
C ASN A 229 -28.94 15.82 -25.62
N TRP A 230 -28.74 15.41 -24.36
CA TRP A 230 -27.57 14.63 -23.93
C TRP A 230 -27.40 13.35 -24.75
N SER A 231 -28.50 12.70 -25.10
CA SER A 231 -28.48 11.52 -25.99
C SER A 231 -27.89 11.80 -27.38
N ILE A 232 -27.93 13.06 -27.82
CA ILE A 232 -27.34 13.51 -29.11
C ILE A 232 -25.96 14.12 -28.90
N GLY A 233 -25.78 14.92 -27.83
CA GLY A 233 -24.54 15.62 -27.54
C GLY A 233 -23.45 14.76 -26.88
N LYS A 234 -23.84 13.76 -26.08
CA LYS A 234 -22.91 12.87 -25.39
C LYS A 234 -21.93 12.16 -26.33
N PRO A 235 -22.38 11.50 -27.42
CA PRO A 235 -21.46 10.88 -28.37
C PRO A 235 -20.44 11.86 -28.97
N PHE A 236 -20.86 13.09 -29.27
CA PHE A 236 -19.95 14.11 -29.80
C PHE A 236 -18.82 14.46 -28.82
N PHE A 237 -19.13 14.70 -27.55
CA PHE A 237 -18.11 15.02 -26.53
C PHE A 237 -17.25 13.79 -26.20
N GLU A 238 -17.84 12.60 -26.08
CA GLU A 238 -17.11 11.39 -25.81
C GLU A 238 -16.14 11.06 -26.95
N ASN A 239 -16.56 11.12 -28.20
CA ASN A 239 -15.71 10.88 -29.35
C ASN A 239 -14.55 11.89 -29.42
N LYS A 240 -14.81 13.17 -29.21
CA LYS A 240 -13.79 14.21 -29.20
C LYS A 240 -12.77 14.00 -28.08
N THR A 241 -13.20 13.61 -26.88
CA THR A 241 -12.32 13.43 -25.73
C THR A 241 -11.61 12.09 -25.69
N VAL A 242 -12.18 11.04 -26.27
CA VAL A 242 -11.53 9.72 -26.39
C VAL A 242 -10.23 9.83 -27.20
N LYS A 243 -10.19 10.67 -28.22
CA LYS A 243 -8.99 10.89 -29.04
C LYS A 243 -7.83 11.52 -28.24
N THR A 244 -8.11 12.18 -27.13
CA THR A 244 -7.11 12.83 -26.27
C THR A 244 -6.94 12.11 -24.93
N MET A 245 -7.56 10.96 -24.74
CA MET A 245 -7.52 10.22 -23.51
C MET A 245 -6.14 9.58 -23.32
N LEU A 246 -5.53 9.84 -22.18
CA LEU A 246 -4.34 9.19 -21.67
C LEU A 246 -4.67 8.55 -20.33
N SER A 247 -3.72 7.87 -19.72
CA SER A 247 -3.87 7.29 -18.40
C SER A 247 -3.38 8.22 -17.30
N LYS A 248 -3.90 7.99 -16.08
CA LYS A 248 -3.41 8.58 -14.84
C LYS A 248 -3.31 7.52 -13.76
N GLN A 249 -2.52 7.78 -12.73
CA GLN A 249 -2.32 6.89 -11.60
C GLN A 249 -3.10 7.37 -10.38
N THR A 250 -3.85 6.48 -9.71
CA THR A 250 -4.72 6.85 -8.58
C THR A 250 -4.02 6.77 -7.22
N ASN A 251 -2.86 6.11 -7.15
CA ASN A 251 -2.04 5.95 -5.95
C ASN A 251 -0.63 6.52 -6.16
N ALA A 252 -0.54 7.74 -6.66
CA ALA A 252 0.73 8.35 -7.05
C ALA A 252 1.75 8.51 -5.90
N ASN A 253 1.30 8.51 -4.65
CA ASN A 253 2.19 8.58 -3.48
C ASN A 253 3.28 7.48 -3.45
N ILE A 254 3.08 6.38 -4.17
CA ILE A 254 4.08 5.30 -4.26
C ILE A 254 5.43 5.79 -4.82
N ILE A 255 5.45 6.86 -5.63
CA ILE A 255 6.69 7.43 -6.17
C ILE A 255 7.61 8.02 -5.09
N ASN A 256 7.05 8.38 -3.94
CA ASN A 256 7.83 8.94 -2.83
C ASN A 256 8.68 7.88 -2.11
N ARG A 257 8.47 6.60 -2.41
CA ARG A 257 9.26 5.50 -1.83
C ARG A 257 10.64 5.33 -2.47
N GLY A 258 10.93 6.04 -3.55
CA GLY A 258 12.24 6.06 -4.18
C GLY A 258 12.21 6.00 -5.70
N ASP A 259 13.40 6.16 -6.29
CA ASP A 259 13.55 6.31 -7.75
C ASP A 259 13.04 5.11 -8.53
N VAL A 260 13.21 3.87 -8.03
CA VAL A 260 12.72 2.68 -8.72
C VAL A 260 11.19 2.64 -8.76
N HIS A 261 10.51 3.04 -7.68
CA HIS A 261 9.05 3.14 -7.68
C HIS A 261 8.55 4.21 -8.66
N LYS A 262 9.30 5.31 -8.77
CA LYS A 262 9.05 6.36 -9.75
C LYS A 262 9.21 5.83 -11.18
N GLU A 263 10.29 5.10 -11.47
CA GLU A 263 10.53 4.46 -12.77
C GLU A 263 9.40 3.47 -13.13
N ILE A 264 9.00 2.59 -12.21
CA ILE A 264 7.89 1.65 -12.41
C ILE A 264 6.57 2.39 -12.71
N SER A 265 6.29 3.50 -12.02
CA SER A 265 5.09 4.30 -12.25
C SER A 265 5.10 4.98 -13.62
N LEU A 266 6.23 5.57 -14.01
CA LEU A 266 6.37 6.22 -15.31
C LEU A 266 6.36 5.22 -16.47
N GLU A 267 6.96 4.04 -16.31
CA GLU A 267 6.88 2.93 -17.27
C GLU A 267 5.42 2.47 -17.45
N ALA A 268 4.72 2.23 -16.35
CA ALA A 268 3.31 1.84 -16.38
C ALA A 268 2.44 2.88 -17.12
N LEU A 269 2.62 4.16 -16.85
CA LEU A 269 1.89 5.21 -17.53
C LEU A 269 2.25 5.30 -19.02
N THR A 270 3.54 5.22 -19.37
CA THR A 270 4.01 5.25 -20.75
C THR A 270 3.37 4.14 -21.58
N ASN A 271 3.41 2.91 -21.07
CA ASN A 271 2.90 1.75 -21.79
C ASN A 271 1.37 1.81 -21.91
N LEU A 272 0.65 2.25 -20.89
CA LEU A 272 -0.80 2.38 -20.96
C LEU A 272 -1.23 3.54 -21.87
N ASN A 273 -0.50 4.66 -21.85
CA ASN A 273 -0.72 5.77 -22.79
C ASN A 273 -0.54 5.33 -24.23
N LEU A 274 0.47 4.52 -24.51
CA LEU A 274 0.67 3.92 -25.83
C LEU A 274 -0.57 3.10 -26.27
N ILE A 275 -1.12 2.29 -25.37
CA ILE A 275 -2.31 1.48 -25.62
C ILE A 275 -3.54 2.37 -25.89
N TYR A 276 -3.73 3.44 -25.10
CA TYR A 276 -4.81 4.41 -25.33
C TYR A 276 -4.67 5.15 -26.67
N LEU A 277 -3.46 5.52 -27.05
CA LEU A 277 -3.21 6.16 -28.35
C LEU A 277 -3.57 5.22 -29.52
N TYR A 278 -3.19 3.95 -29.44
CA TYR A 278 -3.59 2.95 -30.45
C TYR A 278 -5.12 2.74 -30.47
N TYR A 279 -5.75 2.70 -29.32
CA TYR A 279 -7.21 2.62 -29.21
C TYR A 279 -7.87 3.82 -29.90
N ALA A 280 -7.47 5.03 -29.57
CA ALA A 280 -8.02 6.27 -30.12
C ALA A 280 -7.87 6.36 -31.64
N ASN A 281 -6.79 5.81 -32.21
CA ASN A 281 -6.57 5.80 -33.66
C ASN A 281 -7.53 4.91 -34.45
N ARG A 282 -8.26 3.98 -33.78
CA ARG A 282 -9.28 3.13 -34.42
C ARG A 282 -10.55 3.90 -34.75
N PHE A 283 -10.83 5.00 -34.05
CA PHE A 283 -12.01 5.80 -34.33
C PHE A 283 -11.89 6.45 -35.70
N LYS A 284 -12.87 6.15 -36.58
CA LYS A 284 -13.00 6.81 -37.87
C LYS A 284 -13.54 8.21 -37.66
N ASP A 285 -13.14 9.11 -38.55
CA ASP A 285 -13.63 10.50 -38.55
C ASP A 285 -15.05 10.66 -39.12
N ASP A 286 -15.71 9.57 -39.54
CA ASP A 286 -17.04 9.57 -40.13
C ASP A 286 -18.13 9.96 -39.16
N LYS A 287 -18.86 10.99 -39.46
CA LYS A 287 -19.97 11.57 -38.70
C LYS A 287 -21.11 10.59 -38.41
N ASN A 288 -21.17 9.44 -39.11
CA ASN A 288 -22.21 8.45 -39.01
C ASN A 288 -21.89 7.28 -38.07
N ASP A 289 -20.68 7.19 -37.51
CA ASP A 289 -20.27 6.11 -36.60
C ASP A 289 -20.53 6.42 -35.10
N PHE A 290 -21.49 7.27 -34.80
CA PHE A 290 -21.85 7.72 -33.44
C PHE A 290 -22.28 6.62 -32.46
N PHE A 291 -22.52 5.40 -32.91
CA PHE A 291 -23.07 4.33 -32.07
C PHE A 291 -22.11 3.18 -31.79
N TYR A 292 -20.86 3.28 -32.25
CA TYR A 292 -19.90 2.18 -32.14
C TYR A 292 -18.74 2.54 -31.24
N PHE A 293 -19.02 2.55 -29.92
CA PHE A 293 -17.96 2.47 -28.95
C PHE A 293 -17.37 1.08 -28.99
N ASP A 294 -16.13 1.00 -29.41
CA ASP A 294 -15.27 -0.14 -29.21
C ASP A 294 -14.95 -0.15 -27.69
N TYR A 295 -15.73 -0.89 -26.91
CA TYR A 295 -15.65 -0.87 -25.46
C TYR A 295 -14.35 -1.47 -24.95
N ASP A 296 -13.60 -2.17 -25.80
CA ASP A 296 -12.48 -2.95 -25.35
C ASP A 296 -11.15 -2.41 -25.84
N LEU A 297 -10.21 -2.26 -24.91
CA LEU A 297 -8.81 -2.09 -25.21
C LEU A 297 -8.25 -3.40 -25.76
N ASP A 298 -7.24 -3.32 -26.61
CA ASP A 298 -6.63 -4.50 -27.22
C ASP A 298 -5.96 -5.38 -26.17
N ASN A 299 -6.49 -6.57 -25.92
CA ASN A 299 -5.97 -7.52 -24.96
C ASN A 299 -4.55 -7.98 -25.28
N ALA A 300 -4.17 -8.06 -26.57
CA ALA A 300 -2.80 -8.39 -26.93
C ALA A 300 -1.81 -7.30 -26.50
N LEU A 301 -2.20 -6.02 -26.59
CA LEU A 301 -1.38 -4.92 -26.10
C LEU A 301 -1.32 -4.90 -24.58
N LEU A 302 -2.44 -5.10 -23.89
CA LEU A 302 -2.50 -5.18 -22.43
C LEU A 302 -1.70 -6.36 -21.87
N ALA A 303 -1.62 -7.45 -22.63
CA ALA A 303 -0.88 -8.67 -22.31
C ALA A 303 0.57 -8.67 -22.81
N PHE A 304 1.04 -7.59 -23.45
CA PHE A 304 2.36 -7.52 -24.07
C PHE A 304 2.64 -8.69 -25.03
N PHE A 305 1.60 -9.08 -25.79
CA PHE A 305 1.59 -10.18 -26.75
C PHE A 305 1.85 -11.57 -26.14
N GLU A 306 1.73 -11.73 -24.82
CA GLU A 306 1.87 -13.03 -24.15
C GLU A 306 0.56 -13.83 -24.21
N PRO A 307 0.49 -14.99 -24.91
CA PRO A 307 -0.79 -15.68 -25.18
C PRO A 307 -1.57 -16.09 -23.92
N ASN A 308 -0.89 -16.57 -22.88
CA ASN A 308 -1.57 -16.98 -21.64
C ASN A 308 -2.22 -15.81 -20.91
N LYS A 309 -1.57 -14.63 -20.92
CA LYS A 309 -2.10 -13.41 -20.32
C LYS A 309 -3.24 -12.86 -21.16
N GLU A 310 -3.10 -12.89 -22.47
CA GLU A 310 -4.19 -12.52 -23.40
C GLU A 310 -5.42 -13.40 -23.18
N THR A 311 -5.23 -14.72 -22.99
CA THR A 311 -6.32 -15.66 -22.63
C THR A 311 -6.98 -15.25 -21.31
N LYS A 312 -6.20 -14.94 -20.27
CA LYS A 312 -6.72 -14.49 -18.96
C LYS A 312 -7.54 -13.21 -19.10
N LEU A 313 -7.05 -12.22 -19.86
CA LEU A 313 -7.76 -10.96 -20.11
C LEU A 313 -9.05 -11.16 -20.91
N HIS A 314 -9.02 -12.00 -21.93
CA HIS A 314 -10.23 -12.29 -22.71
C HIS A 314 -11.25 -13.08 -21.91
N THR A 315 -10.83 -14.01 -21.05
CA THR A 315 -11.69 -14.71 -20.10
C THR A 315 -12.39 -13.72 -19.14
N TYR A 316 -11.68 -12.69 -18.67
CA TYR A 316 -12.29 -11.59 -17.90
C TYR A 316 -13.38 -10.88 -18.71
N ASN A 317 -13.10 -10.54 -19.96
CA ASN A 317 -14.06 -9.86 -20.83
C ASN A 317 -15.30 -10.71 -21.08
N LEU A 318 -15.16 -12.03 -21.33
CA LEU A 318 -16.27 -12.96 -21.46
C LEU A 318 -17.14 -13.03 -20.19
N LEU A 319 -16.52 -13.00 -19.02
CA LEU A 319 -17.25 -12.95 -17.74
C LEU A 319 -18.02 -11.64 -17.58
N MET A 320 -17.42 -10.49 -17.95
CA MET A 320 -18.15 -9.23 -17.94
C MET A 320 -19.36 -9.24 -18.88
N GLN A 321 -19.18 -9.77 -20.08
CA GLN A 321 -20.24 -9.89 -21.06
C GLN A 321 -21.35 -10.85 -20.61
N SER A 322 -21.01 -12.02 -20.07
CA SER A 322 -21.98 -13.01 -19.60
C SER A 322 -22.79 -12.58 -18.37
N THR A 323 -22.31 -11.57 -17.64
CA THR A 323 -23.02 -10.91 -16.55
C THR A 323 -23.72 -9.61 -16.97
N ASN A 324 -23.76 -9.29 -18.26
CA ASN A 324 -24.26 -8.04 -18.84
C ASN A 324 -23.58 -6.79 -18.22
N SER A 325 -22.28 -6.86 -17.98
CA SER A 325 -21.46 -5.84 -17.32
C SER A 325 -20.61 -5.02 -18.29
N HIS A 326 -21.14 -4.72 -19.45
CA HIS A 326 -20.45 -4.02 -20.53
C HIS A 326 -19.89 -2.66 -20.10
N HIS A 327 -20.53 -2.01 -19.13
CA HIS A 327 -20.09 -0.71 -18.62
C HIS A 327 -18.67 -0.73 -18.05
N ALA A 328 -18.24 -1.84 -17.46
CA ALA A 328 -16.86 -2.02 -16.96
C ALA A 328 -15.82 -2.13 -18.07
N LEU A 329 -16.24 -2.49 -19.29
CA LEU A 329 -15.37 -2.64 -20.44
C LEU A 329 -15.17 -1.32 -21.22
N SER A 330 -15.99 -0.29 -20.93
CA SER A 330 -15.81 1.03 -21.52
C SER A 330 -14.43 1.58 -21.18
N VAL A 331 -13.72 2.09 -22.18
CA VAL A 331 -12.36 2.63 -22.05
C VAL A 331 -12.22 3.66 -20.92
N SER A 332 -13.27 4.46 -20.70
CA SER A 332 -13.33 5.49 -19.66
C SER A 332 -13.49 4.94 -18.24
N ASN A 333 -13.98 3.71 -18.11
CA ASN A 333 -14.21 3.04 -16.82
C ASN A 333 -13.15 1.98 -16.49
N ARG A 334 -12.24 1.68 -17.42
CA ARG A 334 -11.18 0.70 -17.18
C ARG A 334 -10.24 1.18 -16.06
N LYS A 335 -10.00 0.28 -15.12
CA LYS A 335 -8.94 0.41 -14.12
C LYS A 335 -8.00 -0.77 -14.23
N PHE A 336 -6.72 -0.51 -14.03
CA PHE A 336 -5.67 -1.51 -14.13
C PHE A 336 -4.71 -1.44 -12.96
N TYR A 337 -4.25 -2.59 -12.53
CA TYR A 337 -3.03 -2.75 -11.77
C TYR A 337 -1.89 -3.08 -12.74
N TRP A 338 -0.79 -2.36 -12.65
CA TRP A 338 0.43 -2.71 -13.34
C TRP A 338 1.17 -3.82 -12.59
N ASN A 339 1.08 -5.05 -13.08
CA ASN A 339 1.83 -6.17 -12.53
C ASN A 339 3.25 -6.16 -13.12
N SER A 340 4.16 -5.47 -12.45
CA SER A 340 5.54 -5.29 -12.92
C SER A 340 6.36 -6.59 -12.91
N ILE A 341 5.97 -7.58 -12.09
CA ILE A 341 6.64 -8.88 -12.04
C ILE A 341 6.30 -9.70 -13.29
N GLU A 342 5.02 -9.79 -13.61
CA GLU A 342 4.54 -10.54 -14.77
C GLU A 342 4.47 -9.70 -16.05
N ASN A 343 4.71 -8.40 -15.99
CA ASN A 343 4.77 -7.49 -17.11
C ASN A 343 3.48 -7.45 -17.95
N TYR A 344 2.35 -7.12 -17.31
CA TYR A 344 1.07 -6.92 -17.98
C TYR A 344 0.08 -6.11 -17.11
N TYR A 345 -1.03 -5.67 -17.71
CA TYR A 345 -2.10 -4.94 -17.02
C TYR A 345 -3.19 -5.88 -16.54
N GLU A 346 -3.34 -6.03 -15.22
CA GLU A 346 -4.47 -6.76 -14.62
C GLU A 346 -5.66 -5.82 -14.46
N PRO A 347 -6.84 -6.17 -15.02
CA PRO A 347 -8.04 -5.35 -14.86
C PRO A 347 -8.54 -5.41 -13.43
N ILE A 348 -8.89 -4.25 -12.88
CA ILE A 348 -9.63 -4.12 -11.62
C ILE A 348 -11.09 -3.86 -11.94
N ASN A 349 -11.99 -4.69 -11.45
CA ASN A 349 -13.42 -4.51 -11.66
C ASN A 349 -13.91 -3.18 -11.06
N TYR A 350 -14.48 -2.34 -11.89
CA TYR A 350 -15.00 -1.04 -11.51
C TYR A 350 -16.21 -0.67 -12.37
N ASP A 351 -17.26 -0.14 -11.74
CA ASP A 351 -18.46 0.40 -12.39
C ASP A 351 -19.13 -0.55 -13.41
N ALA A 352 -19.24 -1.81 -13.05
CA ALA A 352 -19.66 -2.86 -13.96
C ALA A 352 -21.17 -2.86 -14.28
N ASN A 353 -22.00 -2.45 -13.33
CA ASN A 353 -23.47 -2.40 -13.45
C ASN A 353 -24.10 -3.73 -13.93
N PRO A 354 -23.78 -4.89 -13.30
CA PRO A 354 -24.25 -6.19 -13.76
C PRO A 354 -25.79 -6.31 -13.70
N THR A 355 -26.34 -7.09 -14.65
CA THR A 355 -27.73 -7.54 -14.67
C THR A 355 -27.76 -9.03 -15.05
N ILE A 356 -27.44 -9.88 -14.05
CA ILE A 356 -27.21 -11.33 -14.26
C ILE A 356 -28.46 -12.04 -14.80
N ASP A 357 -29.65 -11.68 -14.29
CA ASP A 357 -30.89 -12.28 -14.73
C ASP A 357 -31.34 -11.83 -16.14
N GLY A 358 -30.70 -10.80 -16.69
CA GLY A 358 -30.96 -10.34 -18.04
C GLY A 358 -30.45 -11.30 -19.10
N ASP A 359 -31.19 -11.43 -20.20
CA ASP A 359 -30.71 -12.15 -21.36
C ASP A 359 -29.55 -11.39 -22.03
N PHE A 360 -28.50 -12.12 -22.42
CA PHE A 360 -27.55 -11.60 -23.35
C PHE A 360 -28.25 -11.28 -24.69
N SER A 361 -28.08 -10.04 -25.16
CA SER A 361 -28.63 -9.62 -26.44
C SER A 361 -27.55 -9.06 -27.35
N SER A 362 -27.35 -9.68 -28.48
CA SER A 362 -26.43 -9.21 -29.53
C SER A 362 -26.82 -7.85 -30.12
N THR A 363 -28.10 -7.48 -30.02
CA THR A 363 -28.60 -6.19 -30.55
C THR A 363 -28.31 -4.99 -29.66
N THR A 364 -28.15 -5.21 -28.34
CA THR A 364 -27.69 -4.16 -27.41
C THR A 364 -26.18 -4.05 -27.38
N THR A 365 -25.48 -5.02 -27.95
CA THR A 365 -24.03 -5.13 -27.99
C THR A 365 -23.52 -4.81 -29.37
N VAL A 366 -23.59 -3.56 -29.74
CA VAL A 366 -22.87 -2.98 -30.89
C VAL A 366 -21.34 -3.23 -30.79
N HIS A 367 -20.93 -3.87 -29.72
CA HIS A 367 -19.56 -4.05 -29.24
C HIS A 367 -18.84 -5.28 -29.76
N PHE A 368 -19.53 -6.19 -30.43
CA PHE A 368 -18.96 -7.42 -30.99
C PHE A 368 -18.35 -7.28 -32.39
N ARG A 369 -17.97 -6.07 -32.79
CA ARG A 369 -17.25 -5.85 -34.04
C ARG A 369 -15.73 -6.02 -33.95
N LEU A 370 -15.20 -6.40 -32.78
CA LEU A 370 -13.83 -6.81 -32.68
C LEU A 370 -13.62 -8.15 -33.36
N PRO A 371 -12.52 -8.36 -34.07
CA PRO A 371 -12.16 -9.67 -34.57
C PRO A 371 -12.13 -10.66 -33.42
N VAL A 372 -12.67 -11.85 -33.62
CA VAL A 372 -12.61 -12.92 -32.61
C VAL A 372 -11.14 -13.15 -32.26
N PRO A 373 -10.73 -13.00 -30.99
CA PRO A 373 -9.34 -13.21 -30.61
C PRO A 373 -8.89 -14.63 -30.93
N LYS A 374 -7.65 -14.81 -31.37
CA LYS A 374 -7.09 -16.15 -31.69
C LYS A 374 -7.23 -17.16 -30.53
N ASN A 375 -7.24 -16.68 -29.32
CA ASN A 375 -7.36 -17.46 -28.09
C ASN A 375 -8.79 -17.53 -27.54
N HIS A 376 -9.81 -17.19 -28.36
CA HIS A 376 -11.21 -17.17 -27.90
C HIS A 376 -11.67 -18.52 -27.35
N SER A 377 -11.47 -19.62 -28.10
CA SER A 377 -11.88 -20.96 -27.64
C SER A 377 -11.24 -21.36 -26.31
N ALA A 378 -9.94 -21.09 -26.15
CA ALA A 378 -9.24 -21.36 -24.90
C ALA A 378 -9.80 -20.52 -23.74
N SER A 379 -10.16 -19.27 -24.01
CA SER A 379 -10.74 -18.36 -23.00
C SER A 379 -12.15 -18.78 -22.62
N PHE A 380 -12.95 -19.21 -23.58
CA PHE A 380 -14.29 -19.73 -23.36
C PHE A 380 -14.25 -21.00 -22.51
N GLU A 381 -13.47 -22.01 -22.91
CA GLU A 381 -13.30 -23.26 -22.16
C GLU A 381 -12.81 -22.98 -20.72
N LEU A 382 -11.87 -22.05 -20.56
CA LEU A 382 -11.35 -21.68 -19.24
C LEU A 382 -12.46 -21.12 -18.36
N LEU A 383 -13.31 -20.22 -18.88
CA LEU A 383 -14.40 -19.63 -18.10
C LEU A 383 -15.49 -20.66 -17.82
N GLU A 384 -15.87 -21.42 -18.82
CA GLU A 384 -16.88 -22.49 -18.68
C GLU A 384 -16.46 -23.49 -17.60
N ASN A 385 -15.21 -23.96 -17.65
CA ASN A 385 -14.67 -24.87 -16.65
C ASN A 385 -14.64 -24.25 -15.25
N LYS A 386 -14.25 -22.98 -15.11
CA LYS A 386 -14.29 -22.27 -13.82
C LYS A 386 -15.70 -22.18 -13.25
N LEU A 387 -16.69 -21.91 -14.09
CA LEU A 387 -18.10 -21.81 -13.68
C LEU A 387 -18.69 -23.18 -13.30
N LYS A 388 -18.43 -24.23 -14.09
CA LYS A 388 -18.91 -25.58 -13.84
C LYS A 388 -18.29 -26.23 -12.59
N ASN A 389 -17.02 -25.91 -12.32
CA ASN A 389 -16.28 -26.47 -11.18
C ASN A 389 -16.33 -25.56 -9.92
N LEU A 390 -17.15 -24.49 -9.94
CA LEU A 390 -17.32 -23.62 -8.79
C LEU A 390 -17.95 -24.39 -7.62
N ASN A 391 -17.27 -24.41 -6.46
CA ASN A 391 -17.86 -24.93 -5.23
C ASN A 391 -19.02 -24.03 -4.78
N ILE A 392 -20.24 -24.39 -5.16
CA ILE A 392 -21.43 -23.59 -4.90
C ILE A 392 -21.75 -23.44 -3.41
N VAL A 393 -21.30 -24.35 -2.54
CA VAL A 393 -21.52 -24.24 -1.08
C VAL A 393 -20.64 -23.13 -0.51
N ASP A 394 -19.37 -23.16 -0.83
CA ASP A 394 -18.41 -22.14 -0.37
C ASP A 394 -18.75 -20.78 -0.97
N PHE A 395 -19.10 -20.74 -2.26
CA PHE A 395 -19.51 -19.52 -2.93
C PHE A 395 -20.78 -18.92 -2.31
N TYR A 396 -21.80 -19.73 -2.05
CA TYR A 396 -23.01 -19.30 -1.35
C TYR A 396 -22.70 -18.70 0.03
N ASN A 397 -21.81 -19.34 0.80
CA ASN A 397 -21.40 -18.82 2.11
C ASN A 397 -20.70 -17.44 1.98
N GLN A 398 -19.84 -17.26 0.99
CA GLN A 398 -19.20 -15.97 0.72
C GLN A 398 -20.20 -14.88 0.33
N VAL A 399 -21.20 -15.23 -0.47
CA VAL A 399 -22.29 -14.33 -0.87
C VAL A 399 -23.13 -13.92 0.33
N ARG A 400 -23.47 -14.86 1.22
CA ARG A 400 -24.18 -14.59 2.48
C ARG A 400 -23.39 -13.69 3.43
N ILE A 401 -22.09 -13.94 3.61
CA ILE A 401 -21.18 -13.10 4.42
C ILE A 401 -21.11 -11.67 3.85
N SER A 402 -21.36 -11.51 2.56
CA SER A 402 -21.42 -10.20 1.91
C SER A 402 -22.76 -9.48 2.05
N GLY A 403 -23.64 -9.96 2.91
CA GLY A 403 -24.91 -9.34 3.30
C GLY A 403 -26.09 -9.61 2.34
N LEU A 404 -26.01 -10.65 1.51
CA LEU A 404 -27.13 -11.06 0.67
C LEU A 404 -28.00 -12.11 1.39
N ASP A 405 -29.28 -11.80 1.48
CA ASP A 405 -30.32 -12.70 1.98
C ASP A 405 -30.96 -13.45 0.78
N LEU A 406 -30.18 -14.34 0.19
CA LEU A 406 -30.59 -15.21 -0.90
C LEU A 406 -30.45 -16.67 -0.46
N ASP A 407 -31.30 -17.55 -0.98
CA ASP A 407 -31.09 -18.98 -0.78
C ASP A 407 -30.05 -19.54 -1.79
N LYS A 408 -29.53 -20.73 -1.48
CA LYS A 408 -28.52 -21.41 -2.31
C LYS A 408 -29.05 -21.71 -3.72
N LYS A 409 -30.32 -22.01 -3.86
CA LYS A 409 -30.96 -22.33 -5.13
C LYS A 409 -31.03 -21.12 -6.05
N THR A 410 -31.30 -19.94 -5.49
CA THR A 410 -31.29 -18.67 -6.21
C THR A 410 -29.88 -18.32 -6.69
N VAL A 411 -28.85 -18.49 -5.84
CA VAL A 411 -27.44 -18.27 -6.22
C VAL A 411 -27.05 -19.22 -7.36
N GLN A 412 -27.41 -20.52 -7.27
CA GLN A 412 -27.15 -21.49 -8.34
C GLN A 412 -27.86 -21.11 -9.64
N LYS A 413 -29.11 -20.63 -9.58
CA LYS A 413 -29.84 -20.14 -10.76
C LYS A 413 -29.10 -19.00 -11.45
N LYS A 414 -28.52 -18.06 -10.70
CA LYS A 414 -27.73 -16.95 -11.28
C LYS A 414 -26.45 -17.47 -11.96
N ILE A 415 -25.75 -18.43 -11.37
CA ILE A 415 -24.58 -19.06 -12.01
C ILE A 415 -24.96 -19.77 -13.30
N ASN A 416 -26.07 -20.51 -13.29
CA ASN A 416 -26.59 -21.15 -14.50
C ASN A 416 -26.98 -20.14 -15.59
N LYS A 417 -27.51 -18.98 -15.20
CA LYS A 417 -27.83 -17.89 -16.13
C LYS A 417 -26.58 -17.29 -16.77
N ILE A 418 -25.51 -17.13 -15.99
CA ILE A 418 -24.19 -16.68 -16.52
C ILE A 418 -23.67 -17.68 -17.56
N LEU A 419 -23.79 -19.01 -17.30
CA LEU A 419 -23.41 -20.04 -18.26
C LEU A 419 -24.28 -20.00 -19.53
N GLU A 420 -25.60 -19.80 -19.37
CA GLU A 420 -26.53 -19.65 -20.52
C GLU A 420 -26.11 -18.43 -21.38
N ASN A 421 -25.86 -17.29 -20.76
CA ASN A 421 -25.40 -16.10 -21.47
C ASN A 421 -24.04 -16.31 -22.15
N LEU A 422 -23.08 -17.01 -21.49
CA LEU A 422 -21.80 -17.38 -22.07
C LEU A 422 -21.96 -18.22 -23.34
N ASN A 423 -22.87 -19.19 -23.34
CA ASN A 423 -23.16 -20.00 -24.53
C ASN A 423 -23.81 -19.18 -25.66
N LYS A 424 -24.65 -18.22 -25.34
CA LYS A 424 -25.20 -17.27 -26.34
C LYS A 424 -24.11 -16.40 -26.95
N ILE A 425 -23.11 -15.95 -26.15
CA ILE A 425 -21.96 -15.23 -26.63
C ILE A 425 -21.13 -16.08 -27.59
N GLU A 426 -20.91 -17.37 -27.28
CA GLU A 426 -20.16 -18.28 -28.15
C GLU A 426 -20.82 -18.45 -29.49
N ILE A 427 -22.13 -18.65 -29.52
CA ILE A 427 -22.92 -18.75 -30.79
C ILE A 427 -22.79 -17.48 -31.61
N ASP A 428 -22.82 -16.30 -30.95
CA ASP A 428 -22.69 -15.00 -31.61
C ASP A 428 -21.27 -14.78 -32.18
N TYR A 429 -20.25 -15.27 -31.51
CA TYR A 429 -18.86 -15.21 -31.99
C TYR A 429 -18.57 -16.18 -33.13
N LEU A 430 -19.30 -17.32 -33.21
CA LEU A 430 -19.15 -18.30 -34.27
C LEU A 430 -19.90 -17.92 -35.57
N ASP A 431 -20.75 -16.89 -35.54
CA ASP A 431 -21.45 -16.39 -36.72
C ASP A 431 -20.46 -15.87 -37.77
N GLU A 432 -20.36 -16.56 -38.92
CA GLU A 432 -19.39 -16.26 -39.99
C GLU A 432 -19.60 -14.87 -40.59
N ASN A 433 -20.82 -14.34 -40.57
CA ASN A 433 -21.11 -12.99 -41.08
C ASN A 433 -20.43 -11.89 -40.27
N LYS A 434 -20.04 -12.19 -39.03
CA LYS A 434 -19.33 -11.28 -38.13
C LYS A 434 -17.82 -11.45 -38.17
N LYS A 435 -17.30 -12.60 -38.62
CA LYS A 435 -15.86 -12.90 -38.71
C LYS A 435 -15.09 -12.02 -39.70
N ASN A 436 -15.77 -11.50 -40.74
CA ASN A 436 -15.15 -10.78 -41.87
C ASN A 436 -14.92 -9.27 -41.61
N LEU A 437 -15.20 -8.79 -40.42
CA LEU A 437 -15.02 -7.40 -40.07
C LEU A 437 -13.65 -7.20 -39.34
N ILE A 438 -12.62 -6.85 -40.11
CA ILE A 438 -11.43 -6.15 -39.63
C ILE A 438 -10.17 -6.98 -39.34
N GLU A 439 -9.35 -7.20 -40.36
CA GLU A 439 -7.89 -7.32 -40.17
C GLU A 439 -7.09 -6.11 -40.76
N HIS A 440 -7.73 -5.13 -41.33
CA HIS A 440 -7.01 -4.06 -42.02
C HIS A 440 -6.58 -2.95 -41.07
N ASN A 441 -5.24 -2.80 -40.92
CA ASN A 441 -4.55 -1.69 -40.26
C ASN A 441 -4.64 -1.60 -38.71
N ARG A 442 -4.50 -2.71 -38.00
CA ARG A 442 -4.48 -2.75 -36.54
C ARG A 442 -3.38 -1.86 -35.90
N PHE A 443 -2.24 -1.72 -36.60
CA PHE A 443 -1.10 -0.96 -36.09
C PHE A 443 -0.56 0.00 -37.13
N LYS A 444 -0.98 1.25 -37.08
CA LYS A 444 -0.42 2.34 -37.89
C LYS A 444 0.90 2.85 -37.31
N PRO A 445 1.76 3.50 -38.11
CA PRO A 445 2.96 4.16 -37.59
C PRO A 445 2.62 5.18 -36.52
N MET A 446 3.45 5.25 -35.46
CA MET A 446 3.21 6.09 -34.26
C MET A 446 3.10 7.58 -34.64
N ASN A 447 3.88 8.07 -35.62
CA ASN A 447 3.81 9.48 -36.04
C ASN A 447 2.40 9.88 -36.50
N ASN A 448 1.69 9.04 -37.24
CA ASN A 448 0.31 9.32 -37.67
C ASN A 448 -0.67 9.30 -36.47
N ILE A 449 -0.41 8.47 -35.47
CA ILE A 449 -1.22 8.39 -34.24
C ILE A 449 -1.03 9.65 -33.40
N LEU A 450 0.21 10.09 -33.21
CA LEU A 450 0.54 11.30 -32.47
C LEU A 450 0.03 12.56 -33.17
N GLU A 451 0.04 12.61 -34.50
CA GLU A 451 -0.54 13.72 -35.26
C GLU A 451 -2.05 13.85 -35.02
N LYS A 452 -2.80 12.75 -35.05
CA LYS A 452 -4.23 12.74 -34.72
C LYS A 452 -4.50 13.16 -33.26
N PHE A 453 -3.73 12.63 -32.31
CA PHE A 453 -3.82 13.01 -30.92
C PHE A 453 -3.58 14.52 -30.73
N ASN A 454 -2.50 15.03 -31.30
CA ASN A 454 -2.15 16.45 -31.22
C ASN A 454 -3.20 17.35 -31.85
N THR A 455 -3.78 16.94 -32.99
CA THR A 455 -4.87 17.69 -33.64
C THR A 455 -6.08 17.76 -32.70
N ALA A 456 -6.51 16.64 -32.15
CA ALA A 456 -7.64 16.58 -31.21
C ALA A 456 -7.36 17.37 -29.91
N LEU A 457 -6.16 17.29 -29.36
CA LEU A 457 -5.77 18.03 -28.16
C LEU A 457 -5.75 19.54 -28.42
N ASN A 458 -5.24 19.97 -29.55
CA ASN A 458 -5.20 21.38 -29.93
C ASN A 458 -6.60 21.98 -30.07
N GLU A 459 -7.59 21.19 -30.53
CA GLU A 459 -8.99 21.62 -30.59
C GLU A 459 -9.64 21.77 -29.21
N ILE A 460 -9.22 20.98 -28.22
CA ILE A 460 -9.78 20.97 -26.87
C ILE A 460 -9.06 21.97 -25.96
N ASP A 461 -7.74 21.91 -25.94
CA ASP A 461 -6.88 22.78 -25.12
C ASP A 461 -5.56 23.09 -25.84
N PRO A 462 -5.52 24.12 -26.68
CA PRO A 462 -4.31 24.50 -27.43
C PRO A 462 -3.16 24.95 -26.52
N ASN A 463 -3.44 25.25 -25.26
CA ASN A 463 -2.46 25.71 -24.27
C ASN A 463 -1.93 24.58 -23.35
N ALA A 464 -2.40 23.35 -23.55
CA ALA A 464 -1.89 22.21 -22.79
C ALA A 464 -0.40 21.97 -23.09
N TYR A 465 0.31 21.48 -22.08
CA TYR A 465 1.68 21.02 -22.23
C TYR A 465 1.75 19.50 -22.18
N LEU A 466 2.56 18.93 -23.06
CA LEU A 466 2.90 17.51 -23.05
C LEU A 466 4.27 17.32 -22.39
N ILE A 467 4.33 16.38 -21.48
CA ILE A 467 5.54 16.03 -20.75
C ILE A 467 6.01 14.66 -21.24
N LYS A 468 7.24 14.60 -21.69
CA LYS A 468 7.93 13.36 -22.05
C LYS A 468 9.24 13.23 -21.30
N ASN A 469 9.68 12.00 -21.03
CA ASN A 469 11.01 11.77 -20.49
C ASN A 469 12.06 11.93 -21.58
N THR A 470 13.20 12.47 -21.21
CA THR A 470 14.40 12.43 -22.06
C THR A 470 15.07 11.05 -21.98
N ASP A 471 16.10 10.81 -22.75
CA ASP A 471 16.85 9.55 -22.72
C ASP A 471 17.62 9.33 -21.39
N ASN A 472 17.94 10.39 -20.67
CA ASN A 472 18.39 10.33 -19.28
C ASN A 472 17.20 10.14 -18.35
N ASN A 473 17.15 9.03 -17.61
CA ASN A 473 15.98 8.55 -16.86
C ASN A 473 15.38 9.52 -15.83
N ASN A 474 16.00 10.65 -15.50
CA ASN A 474 15.55 11.58 -14.46
C ASN A 474 15.22 12.99 -14.99
N SER A 475 15.28 13.24 -16.31
CA SER A 475 14.93 14.53 -16.85
C SER A 475 13.69 14.47 -17.76
N PHE A 476 12.94 15.57 -17.78
CA PHE A 476 11.71 15.69 -18.54
C PHE A 476 11.82 16.83 -19.54
N GLU A 477 11.11 16.72 -20.64
CA GLU A 477 10.87 17.81 -21.56
C GLU A 477 9.42 18.23 -21.51
N ARG A 478 9.20 19.53 -21.40
CA ARG A 478 7.90 20.17 -21.55
C ARG A 478 7.77 20.69 -22.98
N CYS A 479 6.81 20.15 -23.71
CA CYS A 479 6.52 20.50 -25.10
C CYS A 479 5.15 21.17 -25.22
N GLN A 480 5.01 22.12 -26.15
CA GLN A 480 3.68 22.55 -26.61
C GLN A 480 3.00 21.45 -27.42
N VAL A 481 1.67 21.57 -27.63
CA VAL A 481 0.92 20.69 -28.51
C VAL A 481 1.65 20.59 -29.89
N TYR A 482 1.58 19.44 -30.52
CA TYR A 482 2.39 19.03 -31.69
C TYR A 482 3.87 18.75 -31.39
N LEU A 483 4.22 18.60 -30.09
CA LEU A 483 5.59 18.32 -29.62
C LEU A 483 6.61 19.36 -30.14
N LYS A 484 6.18 20.61 -30.24
CA LYS A 484 7.00 21.74 -30.62
C LYS A 484 7.52 22.49 -29.41
N ASN A 485 8.60 23.23 -29.60
CA ASN A 485 9.19 24.07 -28.55
C ASN A 485 9.43 23.31 -27.23
N CYS A 486 9.99 22.10 -27.32
CA CYS A 486 10.32 21.30 -26.17
C CYS A 486 11.49 21.97 -25.42
N LYS A 487 11.37 22.08 -24.10
CA LYS A 487 12.40 22.59 -23.18
C LYS A 487 12.53 21.65 -22.01
N GLU A 488 13.75 21.49 -21.56
CA GLU A 488 14.00 20.74 -20.33
C GLU A 488 13.21 21.36 -19.16
N PHE A 489 12.63 20.50 -18.34
CA PHE A 489 11.79 20.88 -17.20
C PHE A 489 11.99 19.91 -16.05
N ASN A 490 12.22 20.44 -14.86
CA ASN A 490 12.40 19.65 -13.65
C ASN A 490 11.17 19.76 -12.77
N PHE A 491 10.72 18.65 -12.25
CA PHE A 491 9.61 18.57 -11.30
C PHE A 491 10.11 18.30 -9.90
N THR A 492 9.50 18.94 -8.91
CA THR A 492 9.55 18.46 -7.53
C THR A 492 8.78 17.12 -7.44
N ASN A 493 9.01 16.33 -6.39
CA ASN A 493 8.27 15.08 -6.21
C ASN A 493 6.76 15.32 -6.07
N GLU A 494 6.34 16.42 -5.44
CA GLU A 494 4.93 16.80 -5.32
C GLU A 494 4.31 17.16 -6.68
N GLU A 495 4.99 17.96 -7.49
CA GLU A 495 4.54 18.29 -8.84
C GLU A 495 4.47 17.04 -9.72
N LEU A 496 5.47 16.16 -9.63
CA LEU A 496 5.47 14.90 -10.35
C LEU A 496 4.31 13.98 -9.91
N SER A 497 4.05 13.88 -8.61
CA SER A 497 2.88 13.15 -8.11
C SER A 497 1.59 13.71 -8.69
N THR A 498 1.42 15.03 -8.67
CA THR A 498 0.25 15.71 -9.21
C THR A 498 0.14 15.54 -10.75
N LEU A 499 1.27 15.53 -11.46
CA LEU A 499 1.30 15.24 -12.91
C LEU A 499 0.82 13.83 -13.21
N ILE A 500 1.31 12.84 -12.45
CA ILE A 500 0.95 11.43 -12.61
C ILE A 500 -0.53 11.19 -12.27
N GLU A 501 -1.08 11.92 -11.31
CA GLU A 501 -2.51 11.92 -10.99
C GLU A 501 -3.38 12.62 -12.06
N GLY A 502 -2.75 13.25 -13.05
CA GLY A 502 -3.45 13.97 -14.11
C GLY A 502 -4.03 15.32 -13.66
N GLU A 503 -3.60 15.83 -12.52
CA GLU A 503 -4.17 17.05 -11.91
C GLU A 503 -3.23 18.28 -12.01
N LEU A 504 -2.00 18.12 -12.52
CA LEU A 504 -1.03 19.21 -12.55
C LEU A 504 -1.49 20.36 -13.44
N LYS A 505 -1.58 21.52 -12.83
CA LYS A 505 -1.94 22.79 -13.48
C LYS A 505 -1.01 23.89 -12.98
N ILE A 506 -0.28 24.53 -13.89
CA ILE A 506 0.60 25.65 -13.58
C ILE A 506 0.18 26.81 -14.50
N ASP A 507 -0.02 28.02 -13.96
CA ASP A 507 -0.48 29.21 -14.69
C ASP A 507 -1.73 28.94 -15.55
N ASP A 508 -2.71 28.25 -14.97
CA ASP A 508 -3.95 27.83 -15.62
C ASP A 508 -3.80 26.91 -16.83
N LYS A 509 -2.63 26.33 -17.05
CA LYS A 509 -2.35 25.40 -18.12
C LYS A 509 -2.24 23.98 -17.62
N TYR A 510 -2.89 23.03 -18.28
CA TYR A 510 -2.78 21.60 -17.95
C TYR A 510 -1.49 21.00 -18.46
N TYR A 511 -0.92 20.10 -17.67
CA TYR A 511 0.24 19.30 -18.01
C TYR A 511 -0.19 17.84 -18.11
N GLN A 512 0.13 17.20 -19.24
CA GLN A 512 -0.16 15.78 -19.45
C GLN A 512 1.12 15.00 -19.67
N TYR A 513 1.26 13.91 -18.91
CA TYR A 513 2.36 12.98 -19.10
C TYR A 513 2.08 12.11 -20.33
N LEU A 514 2.92 12.19 -21.34
CA LEU A 514 2.80 11.41 -22.58
C LEU A 514 3.57 10.09 -22.49
N GLY A 515 4.79 10.13 -22.00
CA GLY A 515 5.65 8.96 -21.87
C GLY A 515 7.03 9.13 -22.46
N LYS A 516 7.79 8.02 -22.51
CA LYS A 516 9.13 7.90 -23.08
C LYS A 516 9.08 6.97 -24.31
N ASN A 517 9.71 7.36 -25.41
CA ASN A 517 9.94 6.47 -26.57
C ASN A 517 8.71 5.64 -26.98
N LEU A 518 7.60 6.30 -27.28
CA LEU A 518 6.33 5.67 -27.65
C LEU A 518 6.48 4.83 -28.92
N ASN A 519 6.85 3.56 -28.77
CA ASN A 519 7.01 2.62 -29.85
C ASN A 519 6.44 1.26 -29.44
N LEU A 520 5.68 0.65 -30.37
CA LEU A 520 5.09 -0.67 -30.17
C LEU A 520 6.13 -1.78 -29.87
N GLU A 521 7.32 -1.66 -30.46
CA GLU A 521 8.41 -2.60 -30.20
C GLU A 521 8.86 -2.61 -28.74
N ASN A 522 8.64 -1.52 -28.01
CA ASN A 522 8.95 -1.48 -26.57
C ASN A 522 7.99 -2.37 -25.76
N LEU A 523 6.73 -2.56 -26.21
CA LEU A 523 5.82 -3.52 -25.58
C LEU A 523 6.17 -4.97 -25.89
N LYS A 524 6.86 -5.23 -27.00
CA LYS A 524 7.29 -6.57 -27.39
C LYS A 524 8.62 -6.98 -26.78
N LYS A 525 9.41 -6.01 -26.31
CA LYS A 525 10.69 -6.32 -25.65
C LYS A 525 10.40 -6.90 -24.28
N ASP A 526 10.79 -8.15 -24.07
CA ASP A 526 10.96 -8.67 -22.72
C ASP A 526 11.78 -7.69 -21.89
N LYS A 527 11.41 -7.48 -20.63
CA LYS A 527 12.32 -6.82 -19.69
C LYS A 527 13.68 -7.52 -19.83
N LYS A 528 14.78 -6.77 -19.62
CA LYS A 528 16.17 -7.25 -19.73
C LYS A 528 16.48 -8.38 -18.75
N TYR A 529 15.80 -9.50 -18.89
CA TYR A 529 16.09 -10.73 -18.15
C TYR A 529 16.49 -11.82 -19.13
N ASN A 530 17.56 -12.49 -18.79
CA ASN A 530 17.85 -13.79 -19.36
C ASN A 530 16.82 -14.79 -18.84
N LYS A 531 16.49 -15.82 -19.64
CA LYS A 531 15.50 -16.82 -19.25
C LYS A 531 15.95 -18.24 -19.58
N LEU A 532 15.69 -19.15 -18.62
CA LEU A 532 15.85 -20.60 -18.79
C LEU A 532 14.51 -21.26 -18.50
N LYS A 533 14.18 -22.30 -19.27
CA LYS A 533 12.97 -23.09 -19.03
C LYS A 533 13.31 -24.40 -18.35
N LEU A 534 12.59 -24.70 -17.26
CA LEU A 534 12.65 -25.94 -16.53
C LEU A 534 11.23 -26.51 -16.45
N SER A 535 10.81 -27.30 -17.46
CA SER A 535 9.46 -27.81 -17.62
C SER A 535 8.43 -26.67 -17.66
N LYS A 536 7.52 -26.59 -16.65
CA LYS A 536 6.52 -25.51 -16.52
C LYS A 536 7.06 -24.31 -15.76
N THR A 537 8.22 -24.40 -15.11
CA THR A 537 8.87 -23.30 -14.38
C THR A 537 9.77 -22.53 -15.32
N THR A 538 9.77 -21.21 -15.18
CA THR A 538 10.71 -20.34 -15.88
C THR A 538 11.63 -19.67 -14.86
N ILE A 539 12.91 -19.68 -15.12
CA ILE A 539 13.94 -18.99 -14.35
C ILE A 539 14.28 -17.72 -15.12
N TYR A 540 14.08 -16.58 -14.50
CA TYR A 540 14.51 -15.28 -15.02
C TYR A 540 15.67 -14.75 -14.18
N TYR A 541 16.65 -14.14 -14.81
CA TYR A 541 17.82 -13.58 -14.13
C TYR A 541 18.39 -12.38 -14.87
N GLU A 542 18.89 -11.42 -14.10
CA GLU A 542 19.53 -10.21 -14.60
C GLU A 542 20.93 -10.48 -15.16
N ASP A 543 21.47 -9.61 -16.01
CA ASP A 543 22.80 -9.76 -16.62
C ASP A 543 23.94 -9.92 -15.58
N GLY A 544 23.74 -9.39 -14.37
CA GLY A 544 24.66 -9.55 -13.24
C GLY A 544 24.54 -10.87 -12.49
N VAL A 545 23.82 -11.86 -13.03
CA VAL A 545 23.63 -13.20 -12.43
C VAL A 545 24.01 -14.27 -13.44
N GLU A 546 24.69 -15.33 -12.97
CA GLU A 546 24.95 -16.55 -13.71
C GLU A 546 24.13 -17.69 -13.12
N VAL A 547 23.50 -18.49 -13.97
CA VAL A 547 22.69 -19.65 -13.56
C VAL A 547 23.27 -20.92 -14.18
N ASP A 548 23.62 -21.88 -13.33
CA ASP A 548 24.04 -23.22 -13.70
C ASP A 548 22.96 -24.25 -13.34
N LEU A 549 22.47 -24.98 -14.31
CA LEU A 549 21.30 -25.85 -14.19
C LEU A 549 21.71 -27.33 -14.42
N ASP A 550 21.77 -28.11 -13.36
CA ASP A 550 21.97 -29.56 -13.39
C ASP A 550 20.61 -30.27 -13.25
N ILE A 551 20.04 -30.63 -14.39
CA ILE A 551 18.70 -31.24 -14.44
C ILE A 551 18.72 -32.66 -13.90
N GLU A 552 19.79 -33.42 -14.15
CA GLU A 552 19.91 -34.82 -13.72
C GLU A 552 19.94 -34.94 -12.19
N ASN A 553 20.70 -34.06 -11.54
CA ASN A 553 20.84 -34.05 -10.09
C ASN A 553 19.82 -33.09 -9.42
N LYS A 554 18.92 -32.49 -10.20
CA LYS A 554 17.90 -31.50 -9.72
C LYS A 554 18.53 -30.35 -8.91
N LYS A 555 19.62 -29.76 -9.45
CA LYS A 555 20.31 -28.65 -8.81
C LYS A 555 20.21 -27.39 -9.65
N ILE A 556 19.98 -26.25 -8.99
CA ILE A 556 20.00 -24.93 -9.58
C ILE A 556 21.01 -24.11 -8.79
N ASN A 557 22.13 -23.77 -9.39
CA ASN A 557 23.16 -22.94 -8.78
C ASN A 557 23.08 -21.53 -9.40
N ILE A 558 22.96 -20.53 -8.56
CA ILE A 558 22.81 -19.14 -8.95
C ILE A 558 23.96 -18.34 -8.33
N TYR A 559 24.70 -17.63 -9.16
CA TYR A 559 25.86 -16.87 -8.75
C TYR A 559 25.64 -15.39 -9.07
N GLN A 560 25.60 -14.55 -8.05
CA GLN A 560 25.55 -13.11 -8.22
C GLN A 560 26.94 -12.59 -8.60
N LYS A 561 27.06 -11.89 -9.72
CA LYS A 561 28.30 -11.30 -10.24
C LYS A 561 28.31 -9.77 -10.06
N THR A 562 27.15 -9.17 -9.82
CA THR A 562 26.99 -7.73 -9.59
C THR A 562 26.13 -7.52 -8.35
N VAL A 563 26.52 -6.59 -7.49
CA VAL A 563 25.79 -6.25 -6.27
C VAL A 563 24.34 -5.87 -6.61
N GLY A 564 23.38 -6.48 -5.91
CA GLY A 564 21.94 -6.21 -6.08
C GLY A 564 21.29 -6.88 -7.29
N ALA A 565 22.04 -7.64 -8.12
CA ALA A 565 21.45 -8.39 -9.24
C ALA A 565 20.63 -9.58 -8.72
N ARG A 566 19.51 -9.85 -9.38
CA ARG A 566 18.46 -10.75 -8.90
C ARG A 566 18.13 -11.86 -9.88
N ALA A 567 17.66 -12.99 -9.34
CA ALA A 567 17.05 -14.06 -10.11
C ALA A 567 15.69 -14.44 -9.50
N TYR A 568 14.75 -14.88 -10.33
CA TYR A 568 13.48 -15.40 -9.83
C TYR A 568 12.98 -16.60 -10.65
N LEU A 569 12.33 -17.52 -9.94
CA LEU A 569 11.68 -18.69 -10.51
C LEU A 569 10.17 -18.46 -10.42
N ILE A 570 9.48 -18.67 -11.53
CA ILE A 570 8.05 -18.39 -11.59
C ILE A 570 7.26 -19.51 -12.24
N ASN A 571 6.09 -19.80 -11.65
CA ASN A 571 5.11 -20.77 -12.10
C ASN A 571 5.61 -22.23 -12.10
N GLY A 572 4.70 -23.20 -12.12
CA GLY A 572 5.02 -24.60 -12.20
C GLY A 572 5.25 -25.28 -10.85
N GLU A 573 5.98 -26.39 -10.89
CA GLU A 573 6.24 -27.24 -9.72
C GLU A 573 7.72 -27.63 -9.68
N LEU A 574 8.33 -27.56 -8.50
CA LEU A 574 9.68 -28.02 -8.21
C LEU A 574 9.60 -29.17 -7.20
N ASN A 575 10.09 -30.35 -7.59
CA ASN A 575 10.04 -31.54 -6.75
C ASN A 575 11.44 -32.03 -6.45
N SER A 576 11.86 -31.99 -5.18
CA SER A 576 13.17 -32.44 -4.67
C SER A 576 14.34 -31.70 -5.32
N TYR A 577 14.16 -30.43 -5.67
CA TYR A 577 15.25 -29.60 -6.16
C TYR A 577 16.09 -29.04 -5.03
N THR A 578 17.38 -28.87 -5.29
CA THR A 578 18.29 -28.08 -4.44
C THR A 578 18.64 -26.79 -5.17
N ILE A 579 18.34 -25.65 -4.54
CA ILE A 579 18.57 -24.31 -5.10
C ILE A 579 19.63 -23.61 -4.23
N ASN A 580 20.75 -23.23 -4.84
CA ASN A 580 21.85 -22.57 -4.15
C ASN A 580 22.05 -21.17 -4.74
N PHE A 581 21.89 -20.14 -3.92
CA PHE A 581 22.23 -18.77 -4.26
C PHE A 581 23.55 -18.38 -3.59
N ASN A 582 24.50 -17.90 -4.38
CA ASN A 582 25.80 -17.46 -3.91
C ASN A 582 26.02 -16.01 -4.32
N GLY A 583 25.90 -15.10 -3.38
CA GLY A 583 26.16 -13.69 -3.56
C GLY A 583 27.64 -13.33 -3.45
N LEU A 584 27.94 -12.08 -3.73
CA LEU A 584 29.29 -11.54 -3.62
C LEU A 584 29.65 -11.32 -2.14
N ASP A 585 30.83 -11.74 -1.78
CA ASP A 585 31.38 -11.49 -0.44
C ASP A 585 31.88 -10.04 -0.32
N ILE A 586 30.96 -9.12 -0.13
CA ILE A 586 31.28 -7.72 0.16
C ILE A 586 31.51 -7.46 1.66
N ILE A 587 31.24 -8.48 2.50
CA ILE A 587 31.30 -8.36 3.97
C ILE A 587 32.70 -8.67 4.49
N GLU A 588 33.49 -9.48 3.79
CA GLU A 588 34.85 -9.88 4.23
C GLU A 588 35.95 -8.82 3.99
N ASN A 589 35.70 -7.79 3.19
CA ASN A 589 36.62 -6.66 3.10
C ASN A 589 36.54 -5.78 4.36
N LYS A 590 37.25 -6.21 5.37
CA LYS A 590 37.09 -5.97 6.81
C LYS A 590 37.34 -4.54 7.28
N ASP A 591 37.88 -3.66 6.50
CA ASP A 591 38.37 -2.37 7.03
C ASP A 591 37.63 -1.13 6.53
N ASN A 592 36.86 -1.24 5.46
CA ASN A 592 36.03 -0.13 4.94
C ASN A 592 34.73 -0.68 4.35
N PHE A 593 33.69 -0.72 5.14
CA PHE A 593 32.34 -0.87 4.59
C PHE A 593 32.01 0.42 3.84
N ASP A 594 32.30 0.44 2.55
CA ASP A 594 31.99 1.56 1.69
C ASP A 594 30.47 1.56 1.42
N LEU A 595 29.73 2.45 2.06
CA LEU A 595 28.32 2.71 1.80
C LEU A 595 28.08 3.16 0.34
N THR A 596 29.11 3.52 -0.41
CA THR A 596 29.01 3.79 -1.85
C THR A 596 28.72 2.52 -2.66
N VAL A 597 28.86 1.31 -2.07
CA VAL A 597 28.53 0.03 -2.66
C VAL A 597 27.08 -0.40 -2.33
N PHE A 598 26.21 0.54 -2.02
CA PHE A 598 24.79 0.23 -1.87
C PHE A 598 24.23 -0.26 -3.21
N PRO A 599 23.43 -1.36 -3.25
CA PRO A 599 22.85 -1.82 -4.50
C PRO A 599 22.03 -0.73 -5.17
N LYS A 600 22.32 -0.42 -6.44
CA LYS A 600 21.58 0.62 -7.20
C LYS A 600 20.07 0.38 -7.20
N ASN A 601 19.66 -0.88 -7.10
CA ASN A 601 18.27 -1.33 -7.12
C ASN A 601 17.79 -1.76 -5.72
N PHE A 602 18.21 -1.07 -4.67
CA PHE A 602 17.71 -1.30 -3.33
C PHE A 602 16.56 -0.32 -3.00
N PRO A 603 15.47 -0.73 -2.35
CA PRO A 603 15.16 -2.12 -1.91
C PRO A 603 14.60 -3.02 -3.02
N ILE A 604 14.11 -2.48 -4.13
CA ILE A 604 13.47 -3.23 -5.21
C ILE A 604 14.16 -2.99 -6.55
N ASN A 605 14.02 -3.94 -7.48
CA ASN A 605 14.41 -3.74 -8.88
C ASN A 605 13.23 -3.21 -9.73
N SER A 606 13.45 -3.01 -11.03
CA SER A 606 12.43 -2.53 -11.97
C SER A 606 11.19 -3.43 -12.10
N SER A 607 11.25 -4.67 -11.63
CA SER A 607 10.09 -5.57 -11.53
C SER A 607 9.40 -5.51 -10.17
N GLY A 608 9.88 -4.70 -9.21
CA GLY A 608 9.33 -4.62 -7.87
C GLY A 608 9.73 -5.78 -6.97
N LEU A 609 10.79 -6.53 -7.31
CA LEU A 609 11.29 -7.65 -6.50
C LEU A 609 12.28 -7.15 -5.46
N THR A 610 12.14 -7.65 -4.23
CA THR A 610 13.01 -7.41 -3.08
C THR A 610 14.10 -8.48 -2.96
N GLY A 611 13.76 -9.74 -3.23
CA GLY A 611 14.64 -10.89 -3.06
C GLY A 611 15.79 -10.97 -4.08
N CYS A 612 16.99 -11.30 -3.60
CA CYS A 612 18.06 -11.76 -4.50
C CYS A 612 17.64 -13.02 -5.26
N LEU A 613 16.99 -13.94 -4.55
CA LEU A 613 16.31 -15.10 -5.10
C LEU A 613 14.83 -15.02 -4.75
N SER A 614 13.95 -14.90 -5.76
CA SER A 614 12.51 -14.91 -5.54
C SER A 614 11.85 -16.16 -6.14
N LEU A 615 10.92 -16.77 -5.39
CA LEU A 615 10.13 -17.93 -5.80
C LEU A 615 8.66 -17.51 -5.87
N ILE A 616 8.07 -17.55 -7.08
CA ILE A 616 6.80 -16.87 -7.36
C ILE A 616 5.80 -17.84 -7.99
N ASN A 617 4.58 -17.91 -7.45
CA ASN A 617 3.50 -18.76 -7.98
C ASN A 617 3.94 -20.23 -8.18
N LEU A 618 4.75 -20.79 -7.29
CA LEU A 618 5.29 -22.13 -7.39
C LEU A 618 4.55 -23.11 -6.46
N LYS A 619 4.56 -24.38 -6.86
CA LYS A 619 4.29 -25.50 -5.98
C LYS A 619 5.61 -26.19 -5.66
N LEU A 620 5.94 -26.27 -4.37
CA LEU A 620 7.18 -26.87 -3.89
C LEU A 620 6.92 -28.21 -3.22
N VAL A 621 7.75 -29.21 -3.54
CA VAL A 621 7.68 -30.54 -2.93
C VAL A 621 9.08 -30.93 -2.48
N ASN A 622 9.34 -30.87 -1.17
CA ASN A 622 10.60 -31.24 -0.52
C ASN A 622 11.85 -30.56 -1.15
N VAL A 623 11.79 -29.25 -1.27
CA VAL A 623 12.87 -28.45 -1.86
C VAL A 623 13.88 -28.02 -0.80
N ASN A 624 15.17 -28.03 -1.12
CA ASN A 624 16.24 -27.48 -0.29
C ASN A 624 16.74 -26.18 -0.89
N ILE A 625 16.91 -25.15 -0.08
CA ILE A 625 17.33 -23.83 -0.56
C ILE A 625 18.44 -23.28 0.35
N SER A 626 19.51 -22.78 -0.26
CA SER A 626 20.54 -22.05 0.45
C SER A 626 20.82 -20.69 -0.17
N ALA A 627 21.14 -19.69 0.66
CA ALA A 627 21.58 -18.39 0.21
C ALA A 627 22.76 -17.92 1.07
N ASN A 628 23.85 -17.52 0.42
CA ASN A 628 25.04 -17.02 1.09
C ASN A 628 25.43 -15.66 0.53
N ASN A 629 25.82 -14.72 1.41
CA ASN A 629 26.33 -13.41 1.06
C ASN A 629 25.40 -12.61 0.11
N SER A 630 24.13 -12.61 0.39
CA SER A 630 23.09 -11.96 -0.45
C SER A 630 23.10 -10.46 -0.30
N ASN A 631 23.07 -9.73 -1.43
CA ASN A 631 23.21 -8.27 -1.47
C ASN A 631 21.96 -7.57 -2.01
N CYS A 632 20.79 -7.94 -1.50
CA CYS A 632 19.49 -7.35 -1.83
C CYS A 632 18.73 -7.05 -0.55
N GLU A 633 17.50 -6.55 -0.65
CA GLU A 633 16.60 -6.36 0.50
C GLU A 633 16.38 -7.70 1.22
N ASP A 634 15.92 -8.72 0.50
CA ASP A 634 15.80 -10.06 1.03
C ASP A 634 16.83 -10.98 0.37
N ALA A 635 17.38 -11.91 1.14
CA ALA A 635 18.18 -12.97 0.52
C ALA A 635 17.28 -13.91 -0.29
N ILE A 636 16.19 -14.37 0.32
CA ILE A 636 15.18 -15.22 -0.33
C ILE A 636 13.80 -14.60 -0.09
N ASN A 637 13.00 -14.47 -1.15
CA ASN A 637 11.60 -14.04 -1.06
C ASN A 637 10.68 -15.07 -1.73
N PHE A 638 9.62 -15.49 -1.01
CA PHE A 638 8.55 -16.33 -1.54
C PHE A 638 7.28 -15.48 -1.76
N ILE A 639 6.69 -15.57 -2.94
CA ILE A 639 5.47 -14.83 -3.28
C ILE A 639 4.42 -15.81 -3.81
N ASN A 640 3.25 -15.88 -3.16
CA ASN A 640 2.12 -16.72 -3.58
C ASN A 640 2.53 -18.18 -3.90
N THR A 641 3.42 -18.74 -3.10
CA THR A 641 3.99 -20.07 -3.27
C THR A 641 3.37 -21.04 -2.26
N ASN A 642 3.27 -22.32 -2.61
CA ASN A 642 2.67 -23.31 -1.72
C ASN A 642 3.46 -24.63 -1.73
N GLY A 643 3.33 -25.44 -0.67
CA GLY A 643 3.95 -26.75 -0.57
C GLY A 643 4.89 -26.95 0.61
N VAL A 644 5.96 -27.72 0.41
CA VAL A 644 6.90 -28.12 1.46
C VAL A 644 8.32 -27.74 1.08
N VAL A 645 8.99 -27.03 1.99
CA VAL A 645 10.41 -26.72 1.95
C VAL A 645 11.10 -27.53 3.03
N GLU A 646 12.04 -28.39 2.63
CA GLU A 646 12.71 -29.31 3.56
C GLU A 646 13.75 -28.59 4.41
N ASN A 647 14.65 -27.86 3.76
CA ASN A 647 15.69 -27.11 4.44
C ASN A 647 15.89 -25.74 3.80
N ILE A 648 16.02 -24.73 4.66
CA ILE A 648 16.52 -23.40 4.30
C ILE A 648 17.77 -23.13 5.14
N PHE A 649 18.83 -22.72 4.46
CA PHE A 649 20.05 -22.22 5.09
C PHE A 649 20.44 -20.87 4.51
N ILE A 650 20.46 -19.82 5.34
CA ILE A 650 20.87 -18.48 4.91
C ILE A 650 22.01 -17.98 5.78
N LYS A 651 23.04 -17.44 5.13
CA LYS A 651 24.19 -16.86 5.83
C LYS A 651 24.56 -15.52 5.22
N ASN A 652 24.78 -14.52 6.07
CA ASN A 652 25.21 -13.18 5.70
C ASN A 652 24.25 -12.48 4.72
N SER A 653 23.05 -12.12 5.18
CA SER A 653 22.12 -11.29 4.41
C SER A 653 22.42 -9.81 4.60
N PHE A 654 22.32 -9.05 3.50
CA PHE A 654 22.57 -7.60 3.50
C PHE A 654 21.48 -6.82 4.26
N SER A 655 20.23 -7.23 4.20
CA SER A 655 19.10 -6.72 4.98
C SER A 655 18.33 -7.90 5.54
N ASP A 656 17.11 -8.21 5.08
CA ASP A 656 16.32 -9.33 5.54
C ASP A 656 16.85 -10.65 4.96
N ALA A 657 16.73 -11.74 5.72
CA ALA A 657 17.20 -13.01 5.21
C ALA A 657 16.09 -13.77 4.48
N LEU A 658 14.93 -13.95 5.10
CA LEU A 658 13.81 -14.70 4.55
C LEU A 658 12.53 -13.90 4.64
N ASP A 659 11.95 -13.54 3.50
CA ASP A 659 10.63 -12.91 3.40
C ASP A 659 9.63 -13.84 2.69
N VAL A 660 8.39 -13.94 3.21
CA VAL A 660 7.38 -14.88 2.70
C VAL A 660 6.01 -14.21 2.63
N ASP A 661 5.56 -13.90 1.41
CA ASP A 661 4.32 -13.19 1.12
C ASP A 661 3.22 -14.11 0.56
N PHE A 662 1.96 -13.94 1.00
CA PHE A 662 0.74 -14.52 0.40
C PHE A 662 0.78 -16.04 0.22
N SER A 663 1.64 -16.75 0.95
CA SER A 663 2.00 -18.14 0.68
C SER A 663 1.33 -19.11 1.65
N LYS A 664 1.37 -20.41 1.29
CA LYS A 664 0.95 -21.50 2.15
C LYS A 664 2.05 -22.55 2.14
N LEU A 665 2.97 -22.46 3.10
CA LEU A 665 4.20 -23.26 3.11
C LEU A 665 4.39 -23.99 4.45
N ASN A 666 4.93 -25.20 4.34
CA ASN A 666 5.46 -25.97 5.45
C ASN A 666 6.99 -25.95 5.36
N PHE A 667 7.67 -25.54 6.41
CA PHE A 667 9.12 -25.54 6.54
C PHE A 667 9.54 -26.55 7.59
N ASN A 668 10.40 -27.48 7.23
CA ASN A 668 10.90 -28.47 8.19
C ASN A 668 12.07 -27.92 9.00
N ASN A 669 13.08 -27.37 8.33
CA ASN A 669 14.24 -26.79 8.99
C ASN A 669 14.58 -25.44 8.34
N VAL A 670 14.69 -24.40 9.15
CA VAL A 670 15.17 -23.08 8.73
C VAL A 670 16.30 -22.66 9.67
N GLU A 671 17.46 -22.38 9.12
CA GLU A 671 18.62 -21.90 9.85
C GLU A 671 19.14 -20.61 9.19
N ILE A 672 19.25 -19.55 9.96
CA ILE A 672 19.74 -18.25 9.51
C ILE A 672 20.85 -17.75 10.42
N ILE A 673 21.97 -17.37 9.81
CA ILE A 673 23.16 -16.89 10.48
C ILE A 673 23.52 -15.52 9.89
N SER A 674 23.33 -14.47 10.65
CA SER A 674 23.59 -13.08 10.29
C SER A 674 22.68 -12.49 9.20
N ALA A 675 21.66 -11.79 9.64
CA ALA A 675 20.91 -10.84 8.84
C ALA A 675 21.11 -9.43 9.43
N ARG A 676 21.26 -8.41 8.58
CA ARG A 676 21.44 -7.04 9.10
C ARG A 676 20.17 -6.40 9.59
N ASN A 677 19.01 -6.89 9.16
CA ASN A 677 17.69 -6.49 9.61
C ASN A 677 16.94 -7.72 10.13
N ASP A 678 15.77 -8.07 9.63
CA ASP A 678 15.00 -9.22 10.10
C ASP A 678 15.61 -10.56 9.62
N CYS A 679 15.70 -11.56 10.50
CA CYS A 679 16.05 -12.91 10.06
C CYS A 679 14.89 -13.52 9.25
N THR A 680 13.64 -13.35 9.70
CA THR A 680 12.47 -13.85 8.96
C THR A 680 11.31 -12.85 9.05
N ASP A 681 10.59 -12.62 7.94
CA ASP A 681 9.27 -11.95 7.91
C ASP A 681 8.24 -12.82 7.18
N PHE A 682 7.11 -13.10 7.83
CA PHE A 682 6.01 -13.88 7.29
C PHE A 682 4.77 -13.00 7.16
N SER A 683 4.33 -12.76 5.94
CA SER A 683 3.23 -11.86 5.64
C SER A 683 2.09 -12.54 4.89
N ALA A 684 0.85 -12.22 5.28
CA ALA A 684 -0.40 -12.52 4.57
C ALA A 684 -0.58 -14.01 4.15
N GLY A 685 -0.16 -14.97 4.99
CA GLY A 685 -0.18 -16.39 4.65
C GLY A 685 -0.52 -17.34 5.78
N LYS A 686 -0.35 -18.65 5.47
CA LYS A 686 -0.45 -19.73 6.47
C LYS A 686 0.80 -20.58 6.44
N TYR A 687 1.48 -20.65 7.58
CA TYR A 687 2.80 -21.23 7.67
C TYR A 687 2.87 -22.25 8.81
N ILE A 688 3.49 -23.37 8.54
CA ILE A 688 3.79 -24.40 9.54
C ILE A 688 5.30 -24.60 9.53
N LEU A 689 5.94 -24.40 10.69
CA LEU A 689 7.38 -24.54 10.83
C LEU A 689 7.68 -25.58 11.91
N ALA A 690 8.58 -26.52 11.62
CA ALA A 690 9.01 -27.49 12.61
C ALA A 690 10.18 -26.96 13.44
N ASN A 691 11.26 -26.49 12.81
CA ASN A 691 12.45 -26.01 13.50
C ASN A 691 12.94 -24.69 12.87
N LEU A 692 13.14 -23.70 13.71
CA LEU A 692 13.64 -22.38 13.32
C LEU A 692 14.82 -21.98 14.22
N LYS A 693 16.01 -21.81 13.64
CA LYS A 693 17.22 -21.36 14.34
C LYS A 693 17.72 -20.07 13.75
N LEU A 694 17.75 -19.02 14.54
CA LEU A 694 18.06 -17.67 14.14
C LEU A 694 19.17 -17.10 15.02
N ASN A 695 20.23 -16.60 14.41
CA ASN A 695 21.35 -16.05 15.13
C ASN A 695 21.87 -14.78 14.45
N ASN A 696 22.14 -13.74 15.25
CA ASN A 696 22.61 -12.43 14.82
C ASN A 696 21.64 -11.75 13.83
N CYS A 697 20.42 -11.48 14.28
CA CYS A 697 19.42 -10.70 13.56
C CYS A 697 19.53 -9.22 13.97
N GLY A 698 19.68 -8.32 13.01
CA GLY A 698 19.87 -6.89 13.29
C GLY A 698 18.68 -6.23 13.97
N ASP A 699 17.46 -6.65 13.61
CA ASP A 699 16.22 -6.21 14.24
C ASP A 699 15.45 -7.41 14.81
N LYS A 700 14.66 -8.14 14.02
CA LYS A 700 13.82 -9.21 14.54
C LYS A 700 14.34 -10.60 14.20
N GLY A 701 14.22 -11.52 15.14
CA GLY A 701 14.40 -12.94 14.84
C GLY A 701 13.25 -13.43 13.97
N LEU A 702 12.07 -13.53 14.54
CA LEU A 702 10.84 -13.93 13.84
C LEU A 702 9.86 -12.75 13.81
N SER A 703 9.54 -12.29 12.62
CA SER A 703 8.52 -11.27 12.35
C SER A 703 7.32 -11.90 11.65
N ILE A 704 6.10 -11.64 12.15
CA ILE A 704 4.86 -12.18 11.61
C ILE A 704 3.87 -11.02 11.46
N GLY A 705 3.38 -10.78 10.25
CA GLY A 705 2.52 -9.64 9.95
C GLY A 705 1.39 -9.93 8.97
N GLU A 706 0.57 -8.91 8.76
CA GLU A 706 -0.41 -8.85 7.68
C GLU A 706 -1.41 -10.02 7.68
N LYS A 707 -1.95 -10.35 8.86
CA LYS A 707 -2.95 -11.41 9.03
C LYS A 707 -2.42 -12.81 8.72
N SER A 708 -1.16 -13.07 9.02
CA SER A 708 -0.57 -14.40 8.92
C SER A 708 -1.03 -15.31 10.05
N PHE A 709 -1.16 -16.59 9.74
CA PHE A 709 -1.29 -17.66 10.74
C PHE A 709 -0.03 -18.52 10.72
N VAL A 710 0.70 -18.54 11.82
CA VAL A 710 1.93 -19.32 11.98
C VAL A 710 1.76 -20.34 13.10
N LYS A 711 2.03 -21.62 12.78
CA LYS A 711 2.18 -22.67 13.75
C LYS A 711 3.63 -23.13 13.76
N LEU A 712 4.30 -23.00 14.90
CA LEU A 712 5.73 -23.25 15.04
C LEU A 712 5.99 -24.20 16.21
N LYS A 713 6.75 -25.27 15.93
CA LYS A 713 7.06 -26.26 16.96
C LYS A 713 8.26 -25.84 17.81
N ASN A 714 9.40 -25.51 17.20
CA ASN A 714 10.60 -25.15 17.94
C ASN A 714 11.25 -23.90 17.34
N ILE A 715 11.58 -22.94 18.19
CA ILE A 715 12.36 -21.77 17.79
C ILE A 715 13.51 -21.54 18.77
N GLU A 716 14.67 -21.24 18.21
CA GLU A 716 15.85 -20.74 18.92
C GLU A 716 16.27 -19.40 18.30
N VAL A 717 16.29 -18.32 19.11
CA VAL A 717 16.77 -16.99 18.67
C VAL A 717 17.88 -16.53 19.59
N LYS A 718 19.00 -16.16 19.00
CA LYS A 718 20.14 -15.57 19.70
C LYS A 718 20.54 -14.25 19.05
N ASN A 719 20.80 -13.24 19.86
CA ASN A 719 21.34 -11.94 19.42
C ASN A 719 20.42 -11.23 18.42
N ALA A 720 19.32 -10.66 18.89
CA ALA A 720 18.42 -9.81 18.12
C ALA A 720 17.91 -8.62 18.96
N ASN A 721 17.34 -7.60 18.32
CA ASN A 721 16.60 -6.58 19.06
C ASN A 721 15.31 -7.19 19.62
N ILE A 722 14.52 -7.84 18.78
CA ILE A 722 13.29 -8.51 19.16
C ILE A 722 13.38 -9.98 18.79
N GLY A 723 13.14 -10.88 19.75
CA GLY A 723 13.16 -12.32 19.48
C GLY A 723 12.01 -12.74 18.57
N ILE A 724 10.80 -12.42 18.97
CA ILE A 724 9.56 -12.75 18.22
C ILE A 724 8.64 -11.53 18.21
N ALA A 725 8.21 -11.10 17.02
CA ALA A 725 7.22 -10.04 16.83
C ALA A 725 6.01 -10.55 16.05
N THR A 726 4.80 -10.39 16.61
CA THR A 726 3.55 -10.69 15.91
C THR A 726 2.71 -9.42 15.79
N LYS A 727 2.40 -9.03 14.58
CA LYS A 727 1.77 -7.74 14.27
C LYS A 727 0.56 -7.91 13.35
N ASP A 728 -0.27 -6.88 13.26
CA ASP A 728 -1.20 -6.69 12.15
C ASP A 728 -2.17 -7.86 11.92
N SER A 729 -2.98 -8.18 12.91
CA SER A 729 -3.99 -9.26 12.89
C SER A 729 -3.42 -10.67 12.76
N SER A 730 -2.12 -10.85 13.01
CA SER A 730 -1.49 -12.16 12.88
C SER A 730 -1.60 -12.99 14.17
N ILE A 731 -1.50 -14.29 13.99
CA ILE A 731 -1.60 -15.29 15.08
C ILE A 731 -0.38 -16.18 15.02
N LEU A 732 0.31 -16.32 16.16
CA LEU A 732 1.36 -17.30 16.40
C LEU A 732 0.93 -18.32 17.43
N GLU A 733 0.96 -19.60 17.06
CA GLU A 733 0.91 -20.75 17.97
C GLU A 733 2.30 -21.38 18.06
N LEU A 734 2.88 -21.43 19.24
CA LEU A 734 4.27 -21.83 19.47
C LEU A 734 4.41 -22.85 20.59
N ASP A 735 5.03 -23.99 20.28
CA ASP A 735 5.23 -25.04 21.29
C ASP A 735 6.44 -24.73 22.18
N ASN A 736 7.63 -24.52 21.59
CA ASN A 736 8.88 -24.34 22.37
C ASN A 736 9.68 -23.13 21.85
N ALA A 737 10.01 -22.20 22.74
CA ALA A 737 10.84 -21.04 22.46
C ALA A 737 12.05 -20.97 23.40
N TYR A 738 13.25 -20.84 22.83
CA TYR A 738 14.52 -20.64 23.52
C TYR A 738 15.17 -19.37 22.99
N LEU A 739 15.06 -18.31 23.78
CA LEU A 739 15.48 -16.97 23.37
C LEU A 739 16.63 -16.49 24.26
N SER A 740 17.62 -15.79 23.67
CA SER A 740 18.73 -15.25 24.47
C SER A 740 19.40 -14.03 23.81
N ASN A 741 19.89 -13.13 24.65
CA ASN A 741 20.58 -11.91 24.28
C ASN A 741 19.72 -10.98 23.42
N LEU A 742 18.60 -10.52 23.97
CA LEU A 742 17.58 -9.75 23.28
C LEU A 742 17.26 -8.44 24.02
N LYS A 743 16.90 -7.39 23.27
CA LYS A 743 16.23 -6.25 23.89
C LYS A 743 14.82 -6.65 24.36
N THR A 744 14.01 -7.22 23.45
CA THR A 744 12.66 -7.70 23.77
C THR A 744 12.52 -9.15 23.37
N CYS A 745 12.06 -10.00 24.29
CA CYS A 745 11.88 -11.41 23.96
C CYS A 745 10.70 -11.61 23.00
N VAL A 746 9.52 -11.10 23.36
CA VAL A 746 8.31 -11.23 22.55
C VAL A 746 7.56 -9.90 22.48
N SER A 747 7.06 -9.55 21.30
CA SER A 747 6.30 -8.33 21.08
C SER A 747 5.04 -8.61 20.26
N ALA A 748 3.92 -7.90 20.55
CA ALA A 748 2.70 -8.00 19.79
C ALA A 748 2.04 -6.61 19.64
N TYR A 749 1.83 -6.14 18.40
CA TYR A 749 1.34 -4.79 18.18
C TYR A 749 0.60 -4.62 16.84
N ASN A 750 -0.10 -3.49 16.71
CA ASN A 750 -0.70 -3.06 15.46
C ASN A 750 0.19 -1.98 14.81
N LYS A 751 0.68 -2.24 13.61
CA LYS A 751 1.53 -1.33 12.83
C LYS A 751 0.73 -0.63 11.72
N LYS A 752 -0.15 -1.36 11.05
CA LYS A 752 -0.88 -0.89 9.87
C LYS A 752 -2.37 -0.68 10.18
N GLN A 753 -2.94 0.43 9.69
CA GLN A 753 -4.34 0.81 9.98
C GLN A 753 -5.37 -0.23 9.52
N GLU A 754 -5.11 -0.92 8.41
CA GLU A 754 -5.99 -1.94 7.83
C GLU A 754 -6.09 -3.22 8.67
N PHE A 755 -5.30 -3.35 9.73
CA PHE A 755 -5.28 -4.49 10.63
C PHE A 755 -5.60 -4.08 12.08
N VAL A 756 -5.66 -5.06 12.94
CA VAL A 756 -5.67 -4.91 14.41
C VAL A 756 -4.41 -5.56 14.99
N GLY A 757 -4.27 -5.64 16.29
CA GLY A 757 -3.06 -6.16 16.94
C GLY A 757 -2.75 -7.63 16.69
N GLY A 758 -1.59 -8.09 17.17
CA GLY A 758 -1.12 -9.47 17.06
C GLY A 758 -1.55 -10.34 18.25
N PHE A 759 -1.53 -11.65 18.03
CA PHE A 759 -1.85 -12.65 19.07
C PHE A 759 -0.76 -13.72 19.13
N ILE A 760 -0.19 -13.95 20.32
CA ILE A 760 0.84 -14.97 20.55
C ILE A 760 0.35 -15.91 21.65
N GLU A 761 0.43 -17.20 21.37
CA GLU A 761 0.16 -18.27 22.33
C GLU A 761 1.34 -19.24 22.37
N MET A 762 1.95 -19.42 23.55
CA MET A 762 3.15 -20.25 23.75
C MET A 762 2.91 -21.31 24.82
N SER A 763 3.43 -22.53 24.58
CA SER A 763 3.37 -23.62 25.58
C SER A 763 4.58 -23.64 26.51
N ASN A 764 5.80 -23.57 25.94
CA ASN A 764 7.04 -23.54 26.71
C ASN A 764 7.89 -22.36 26.21
N PHE A 765 8.34 -21.55 27.15
CA PHE A 765 9.04 -20.31 26.84
C PHE A 765 10.17 -20.06 27.84
N SER A 766 11.37 -19.90 27.34
CA SER A 766 12.51 -19.39 28.11
C SER A 766 13.16 -18.23 27.37
N CYS A 767 13.51 -17.21 28.13
CA CYS A 767 14.28 -16.09 27.61
C CYS A 767 15.34 -15.71 28.64
N GLU A 768 16.58 -15.60 28.17
CA GLU A 768 17.75 -15.30 28.99
C GLU A 768 18.46 -14.05 28.48
N ASN A 769 19.01 -13.24 29.34
CA ASN A 769 19.74 -12.01 29.01
C ASN A 769 18.88 -11.07 28.14
N TYR A 770 17.81 -10.56 28.71
CA TYR A 770 16.87 -9.67 28.01
C TYR A 770 16.63 -8.37 28.80
N TYR A 771 16.19 -7.33 28.09
CA TYR A 771 15.74 -6.09 28.72
C TYR A 771 14.23 -6.13 29.02
N THR A 772 13.40 -6.45 28.02
CA THR A 772 11.94 -6.59 28.19
C THR A 772 11.50 -8.01 27.82
N LYS A 773 10.73 -8.67 28.71
CA LYS A 773 10.23 -10.02 28.43
C LYS A 773 9.09 -10.01 27.43
N ALA A 774 8.12 -9.09 27.60
CA ALA A 774 6.97 -8.93 26.74
C ALA A 774 6.60 -7.46 26.57
N ASP A 775 6.26 -7.05 25.34
CA ASP A 775 5.72 -5.74 25.01
C ASP A 775 4.53 -5.91 24.06
N TYR A 776 3.37 -5.36 24.42
CA TYR A 776 2.20 -5.42 23.55
C TYR A 776 1.28 -4.21 23.71
N ASP A 777 0.59 -3.83 22.64
CA ASP A 777 -0.39 -2.76 22.66
C ASP A 777 -1.74 -3.23 23.20
N LYS A 778 -2.69 -2.31 23.36
CA LYS A 778 -4.04 -2.62 23.86
C LYS A 778 -4.87 -3.54 22.98
N PHE A 779 -4.48 -3.68 21.68
CA PHE A 779 -5.16 -4.52 20.70
C PHE A 779 -4.51 -5.89 20.54
N SER A 780 -3.46 -6.18 21.30
CA SER A 780 -2.67 -7.40 21.16
C SER A 780 -2.64 -8.18 22.45
N ARG A 781 -2.32 -9.48 22.38
CA ARG A 781 -2.26 -10.37 23.54
C ARG A 781 -1.13 -11.37 23.38
N ILE A 782 -0.45 -11.65 24.47
CA ILE A 782 0.63 -12.65 24.56
C ILE A 782 0.34 -13.59 25.71
N PHE A 783 0.12 -14.86 25.43
CA PHE A 783 -0.20 -15.89 26.42
C PHE A 783 0.93 -16.92 26.54
N LEU A 784 1.19 -17.34 27.75
CA LEU A 784 2.03 -18.50 28.11
C LEU A 784 1.17 -19.48 28.91
N LYS A 785 0.91 -20.68 28.37
CA LYS A 785 0.06 -21.69 29.00
C LYS A 785 -1.29 -21.12 29.48
N GLU A 786 -1.96 -20.42 28.56
CA GLU A 786 -3.25 -19.75 28.82
C GLU A 786 -3.19 -18.53 29.76
N GLU A 787 -2.06 -18.24 30.39
CA GLU A 787 -1.88 -17.06 31.24
C GLU A 787 -1.38 -15.87 30.42
N LEU A 788 -2.06 -14.71 30.54
CA LEU A 788 -1.64 -13.47 29.90
C LEU A 788 -0.33 -12.99 30.54
N LEU A 789 0.72 -12.83 29.72
CA LEU A 789 1.98 -12.28 30.21
C LEU A 789 1.82 -10.80 30.61
N LYS A 790 2.53 -10.43 31.67
CA LYS A 790 2.58 -9.04 32.11
C LYS A 790 3.27 -8.19 31.06
N ASN A 791 2.61 -7.11 30.68
CA ASN A 791 3.20 -6.15 29.74
C ASN A 791 4.34 -5.36 30.41
N PHE A 792 5.41 -5.11 29.67
CA PHE A 792 6.63 -4.46 30.18
C PHE A 792 7.25 -5.18 31.39
N ASP A 793 7.29 -6.52 31.38
CA ASP A 793 8.00 -7.29 32.37
C ASP A 793 9.51 -7.20 32.14
N TYR A 794 10.16 -6.33 32.91
CA TYR A 794 11.60 -6.07 32.78
C TYR A 794 12.41 -7.15 33.47
N GLY A 795 13.37 -7.74 32.78
CA GLY A 795 14.18 -8.85 33.27
C GLY A 795 15.52 -8.45 33.82
N ASN A 796 16.28 -9.47 34.23
CA ASN A 796 17.70 -9.31 34.56
C ASN A 796 18.47 -8.91 33.32
N LEU A 797 18.94 -7.70 33.33
CA LEU A 797 19.59 -7.01 32.23
C LEU A 797 20.71 -7.84 31.61
N TYR A 798 20.68 -7.94 30.29
CA TYR A 798 21.86 -8.27 29.52
C TYR A 798 23.02 -7.39 29.99
N ASN A 799 23.91 -7.98 30.75
CA ASN A 799 25.17 -7.32 31.14
C ASN A 799 26.21 -7.75 30.08
N PRO A 800 26.55 -6.91 29.11
CA PRO A 800 27.60 -7.23 28.17
C PRO A 800 28.95 -7.19 28.90
N THR A 801 29.29 -8.24 29.61
CA THR A 801 30.59 -8.41 30.30
C THR A 801 31.79 -8.31 29.35
N SER A 802 31.55 -8.19 28.04
CA SER A 802 32.57 -7.95 27.02
C SER A 802 32.75 -6.49 26.58
N LEU A 803 31.83 -5.58 26.97
CA LEU A 803 31.95 -4.16 26.67
C LEU A 803 32.95 -3.55 27.67
N LYS A 804 34.22 -3.44 27.29
CA LYS A 804 35.15 -2.54 27.99
C LYS A 804 34.57 -1.13 27.88
N ILE A 805 34.02 -0.64 29.00
CA ILE A 805 33.53 0.72 29.14
C ILE A 805 34.78 1.61 28.89
N SER A 806 34.87 2.26 27.74
CA SER A 806 35.81 3.31 27.53
C SER A 806 35.39 4.45 28.46
N GLN A 807 36.29 4.81 29.39
CA GLN A 807 36.02 5.89 30.35
C GLN A 807 35.74 7.17 29.57
N VAL A 808 34.51 7.64 29.64
CA VAL A 808 34.14 8.98 29.16
C VAL A 808 34.81 10.00 30.07
N LYS A 809 35.66 10.83 29.50
CA LYS A 809 36.24 11.95 30.21
C LYS A 809 35.22 13.07 30.39
N GLY A 810 34.33 12.98 31.36
CA GLY A 810 33.31 13.99 31.66
C GLY A 810 32.93 14.04 33.13
N LYS A 811 32.43 15.17 33.62
CA LYS A 811 32.08 15.45 35.03
C LYS A 811 30.93 14.61 35.62
N ASN A 812 30.26 13.71 34.86
CA ASN A 812 29.01 13.02 35.26
C ASN A 812 29.11 11.50 35.25
N ILE A 813 30.27 10.91 35.57
CA ILE A 813 30.58 9.49 35.48
C ILE A 813 29.68 8.58 36.37
N ASN A 814 29.00 9.16 37.37
CA ASN A 814 28.19 8.42 38.33
C ASN A 814 26.70 8.76 38.27
N LYS A 815 26.18 9.31 37.18
CA LYS A 815 24.78 9.67 37.04
C LYS A 815 24.09 8.82 35.99
N ASN A 816 22.85 8.46 36.29
CA ASN A 816 21.95 7.79 35.37
C ASN A 816 21.24 8.85 34.51
N PHE A 817 21.67 8.99 33.23
CA PHE A 817 21.12 10.01 32.33
C PHE A 817 19.64 9.82 32.01
N ILE A 818 19.12 8.60 32.15
CA ILE A 818 17.68 8.34 31.96
C ILE A 818 16.87 8.82 33.16
N ASN A 819 17.35 8.53 34.39
CA ASN A 819 16.52 8.63 35.58
C ASN A 819 16.82 9.83 36.48
N ASP A 820 18.03 10.38 36.46
CA ASP A 820 18.47 11.41 37.42
C ASP A 820 18.07 12.84 37.03
N TYR A 821 17.55 13.01 35.83
CA TYR A 821 17.16 14.32 35.30
C TYR A 821 15.66 14.38 34.98
N LYS A 822 15.02 15.54 35.28
CA LYS A 822 13.62 15.78 34.87
C LYS A 822 13.53 15.86 33.34
N THR A 823 12.42 15.44 32.77
CA THR A 823 12.10 15.67 31.34
C THR A 823 11.85 17.16 31.11
N ILE A 824 10.87 17.71 31.80
CA ILE A 824 10.43 19.11 31.68
C ILE A 824 10.81 19.87 32.95
N ASN A 825 11.37 21.05 32.83
CA ASN A 825 11.73 21.96 33.89
C ASN A 825 10.55 22.88 34.26
N ASP A 826 10.65 23.55 35.42
CA ASP A 826 9.59 24.42 35.93
C ASP A 826 9.39 25.68 35.05
N ASP A 827 10.32 25.98 34.16
CA ASP A 827 10.32 27.08 33.20
C ASP A 827 9.83 26.65 31.78
N ASN A 828 9.20 25.48 31.68
CA ASN A 828 8.74 24.87 30.42
C ASN A 828 9.86 24.53 29.42
N THR A 829 11.12 24.60 29.81
CA THR A 829 12.22 24.03 29.04
C THR A 829 12.34 22.53 29.34
N PHE A 830 13.07 21.79 28.52
CA PHE A 830 13.35 20.39 28.79
C PHE A 830 14.85 20.11 28.83
N ASN A 831 15.25 19.02 29.46
CA ASN A 831 16.64 18.61 29.52
C ASN A 831 16.95 17.68 28.34
N ALA A 832 18.12 17.90 27.73
CA ALA A 832 18.67 17.05 26.68
C ALA A 832 20.05 16.55 27.09
N VAL A 833 20.33 15.28 26.88
CA VAL A 833 21.64 14.65 27.09
C VAL A 833 22.34 14.56 25.75
N VAL A 834 23.52 15.14 25.61
CA VAL A 834 24.29 15.09 24.37
C VAL A 834 25.02 13.74 24.28
N GLU A 835 24.57 12.91 23.34
CA GLU A 835 25.19 11.61 23.06
C GLU A 835 26.31 11.75 22.03
N ILE A 836 26.05 12.49 20.97
CA ILE A 836 26.98 12.70 19.86
C ILE A 836 27.09 14.20 19.54
N PRO A 837 28.24 14.82 19.82
CA PRO A 837 28.50 16.21 19.47
C PRO A 837 28.48 16.46 17.96
N LEU A 838 28.11 17.67 17.54
CA LEU A 838 28.24 18.14 16.15
C LEU A 838 29.65 17.86 15.62
N GLY A 839 29.73 17.30 14.42
CA GLY A 839 30.99 17.01 13.74
C GLY A 839 31.66 15.68 14.11
N ILE A 840 31.04 14.87 14.95
CA ILE A 840 31.47 13.50 15.31
C ILE A 840 30.72 12.47 14.49
N ASN A 841 31.34 11.34 14.17
CA ASN A 841 30.73 10.21 13.47
C ASN A 841 30.74 8.90 14.29
N GLU A 842 31.28 8.93 15.48
CA GLU A 842 31.24 7.84 16.43
C GLU A 842 29.83 7.70 17.02
N LYS A 843 29.19 6.55 16.91
CA LYS A 843 27.87 6.34 17.47
C LYS A 843 27.95 6.01 18.95
N TRP A 844 27.38 6.90 19.76
CA TRP A 844 27.22 6.77 21.19
C TRP A 844 25.73 6.83 21.54
N GLU A 845 25.36 6.15 22.62
CA GLU A 845 23.99 6.15 23.14
C GLU A 845 23.97 6.07 24.65
N VAL A 846 22.89 6.53 25.28
CA VAL A 846 22.66 6.31 26.70
C VAL A 846 22.13 4.90 26.91
N SER A 847 22.88 4.08 27.59
CA SER A 847 22.53 2.71 27.93
C SER A 847 21.23 2.64 28.73
N LYS A 848 20.23 1.93 28.23
CA LYS A 848 18.98 1.67 28.94
C LYS A 848 19.14 0.81 30.18
N ILE A 849 20.29 0.12 30.32
CA ILE A 849 20.61 -0.77 31.40
C ILE A 849 20.93 -0.01 32.69
N ASN A 850 21.81 0.97 32.60
CA ASN A 850 22.35 1.68 33.76
C ASN A 850 22.33 3.22 33.61
N GLY A 851 21.76 3.71 32.48
CA GLY A 851 21.69 5.13 32.18
C GLY A 851 23.04 5.80 31.94
N SER A 852 24.12 5.05 31.73
CA SER A 852 25.44 5.61 31.39
C SER A 852 25.60 5.80 29.88
N LEU A 853 26.43 6.76 29.47
CA LEU A 853 26.76 6.95 28.08
C LEU A 853 27.78 5.90 27.62
N VAL A 854 27.43 5.12 26.63
CA VAL A 854 28.24 4.00 26.11
C VAL A 854 28.46 4.12 24.60
N ARG A 855 29.57 3.58 24.13
CA ARG A 855 29.82 3.42 22.71
C ARG A 855 28.92 2.32 22.14
N GLU A 856 28.17 2.60 21.06
CA GLU A 856 27.44 1.54 20.38
C GLU A 856 28.44 0.60 19.66
N PHE A 857 28.16 -0.69 19.70
CA PHE A 857 28.91 -1.70 18.98
C PHE A 857 28.04 -2.38 17.94
N PHE A 858 28.58 -2.51 16.76
CA PHE A 858 27.94 -3.22 15.66
C PHE A 858 28.87 -4.35 15.19
N MET A 859 28.38 -5.58 15.19
CA MET A 859 29.17 -6.78 14.87
C MET A 859 30.47 -6.92 15.69
N GLY A 860 30.43 -6.59 16.99
CA GLY A 860 31.57 -6.67 17.91
C GLY A 860 32.62 -5.56 17.75
N LYS A 861 32.40 -4.57 16.88
CA LYS A 861 33.28 -3.41 16.71
C LYS A 861 32.56 -2.11 17.12
N PRO A 862 33.30 -1.10 17.63
CA PRO A 862 32.72 0.23 17.88
C PRO A 862 32.09 0.77 16.59
N ARG A 863 30.80 1.16 16.66
CA ARG A 863 30.07 1.67 15.50
C ARG A 863 30.54 3.08 15.14
N ILE A 864 30.88 3.25 13.88
CA ILE A 864 31.15 4.54 13.25
C ILE A 864 30.11 4.72 12.14
N VAL A 865 29.50 5.89 12.08
CA VAL A 865 28.61 6.26 10.97
C VAL A 865 29.50 6.56 9.75
N ASN A 866 29.54 5.65 8.79
CA ASN A 866 30.34 5.78 7.58
C ASN A 866 29.63 6.66 6.52
N TYR A 867 29.21 7.85 6.97
CA TYR A 867 28.62 8.92 6.18
C TYR A 867 29.28 10.24 6.60
N ALA A 868 28.74 11.36 6.24
CA ALA A 868 29.21 12.62 6.81
C ALA A 868 29.02 12.61 8.35
N SER A 869 29.88 13.34 9.09
CA SER A 869 29.69 13.53 10.53
C SER A 869 28.32 14.15 10.86
N TYR A 870 27.83 13.92 12.08
CA TYR A 870 26.53 14.47 12.50
C TYR A 870 26.44 15.97 12.25
N PRO A 871 25.42 16.47 11.56
CA PRO A 871 25.29 17.86 11.17
C PRO A 871 24.83 18.77 12.32
N VAL A 872 24.41 18.17 13.43
CA VAL A 872 23.95 18.83 14.66
C VAL A 872 24.37 18.01 15.88
N ASN A 873 24.27 18.57 17.08
CA ASN A 873 24.41 17.76 18.28
C ASN A 873 23.20 16.83 18.40
N TYR A 874 23.47 15.56 18.59
CA TYR A 874 22.44 14.54 18.71
C TYR A 874 22.42 14.01 20.13
N GLY A 875 21.22 13.75 20.64
CA GLY A 875 21.08 13.23 21.98
C GLY A 875 19.66 12.75 22.28
N MET A 876 19.39 12.48 23.55
CA MET A 876 18.11 11.98 24.02
C MET A 876 17.50 12.86 25.12
N ILE A 877 16.19 12.74 25.31
CA ILE A 877 15.44 13.43 26.38
C ILE A 877 15.25 12.47 27.56
N PRO A 878 15.72 12.81 28.79
CA PRO A 878 15.55 11.97 29.97
C PRO A 878 14.09 11.63 30.29
N ARG A 879 13.85 10.46 30.86
CA ARG A 879 12.50 9.99 31.27
C ARG A 879 11.46 10.07 30.16
N THR A 880 11.86 9.76 28.93
CA THR A 880 10.94 9.58 27.79
C THR A 880 11.05 8.15 27.27
N LEU A 881 9.98 7.66 26.66
CA LEU A 881 9.94 6.33 26.05
C LEU A 881 8.98 6.36 24.85
N LEU A 882 9.46 5.90 23.71
CA LEU A 882 8.59 5.62 22.56
C LEU A 882 8.44 4.11 22.40
N PRO A 883 7.38 3.49 22.96
CA PRO A 883 7.27 2.03 23.05
C PRO A 883 7.07 1.39 21.68
N LEU A 884 7.63 0.19 21.47
CA LEU A 884 7.38 -0.67 20.28
C LEU A 884 5.89 -0.89 20.01
N SER A 885 5.11 -1.14 21.08
CA SER A 885 3.65 -1.30 20.99
C SER A 885 2.90 -0.04 20.54
N ARG A 886 3.60 1.06 20.32
CA ARG A 886 3.07 2.34 19.82
C ARG A 886 3.71 2.78 18.50
N GLY A 887 4.45 1.88 17.86
CA GLY A 887 5.11 2.15 16.60
C GLY A 887 6.48 2.82 16.73
N GLY A 888 7.01 2.95 17.97
CA GLY A 888 8.36 3.45 18.22
C GLY A 888 9.39 2.31 18.28
N ASP A 889 10.65 2.68 18.49
CA ASP A 889 11.80 1.77 18.56
C ASP A 889 12.12 1.28 19.99
N GLY A 890 11.34 1.70 20.99
CA GLY A 890 11.57 1.39 22.42
C GLY A 890 12.68 2.22 23.04
N ASP A 891 13.08 3.31 22.41
CA ASP A 891 14.15 4.20 22.84
C ASP A 891 13.60 5.48 23.50
N PRO A 892 14.42 6.18 24.32
CA PRO A 892 14.13 7.54 24.71
C PRO A 892 13.99 8.45 23.48
N LEU A 893 13.19 9.49 23.61
CA LEU A 893 12.91 10.40 22.49
C LEU A 893 14.17 11.16 22.07
N ASP A 894 14.51 11.10 20.81
CA ASP A 894 15.66 11.76 20.21
C ASP A 894 15.51 13.27 20.14
N VAL A 895 16.64 13.99 20.29
CA VAL A 895 16.70 15.44 20.15
C VAL A 895 17.88 15.90 19.32
N LEU A 896 17.60 16.79 18.36
CA LEU A 896 18.56 17.50 17.53
C LEU A 896 18.78 18.90 18.11
N ILE A 897 19.97 19.15 18.71
CA ILE A 897 20.25 20.39 19.37
C ILE A 897 21.07 21.28 18.41
N LEU A 898 20.48 22.40 17.97
CA LEU A 898 21.12 23.32 17.06
C LEU A 898 22.15 24.21 17.76
N GLY A 899 23.16 24.61 17.05
CA GLY A 899 24.19 25.55 17.54
C GLY A 899 25.59 25.00 17.46
N GLU A 900 26.48 25.48 18.32
CA GLU A 900 27.88 25.06 18.41
C GLU A 900 28.02 23.63 18.95
N SER A 901 29.17 22.98 18.67
CA SER A 901 29.47 21.66 19.21
C SER A 901 29.49 21.67 20.74
N LEU A 902 28.67 20.78 21.34
CA LEU A 902 28.53 20.61 22.77
C LEU A 902 29.45 19.51 23.29
N THR A 903 29.61 19.43 24.62
CA THR A 903 30.43 18.37 25.21
C THR A 903 29.63 17.08 25.30
N GLN A 904 30.20 15.97 24.92
CA GLN A 904 29.59 14.64 25.06
C GLN A 904 29.28 14.34 26.54
N GLY A 905 28.06 13.86 26.83
CA GLY A 905 27.54 13.62 28.18
C GLY A 905 27.12 14.91 28.91
N GLU A 906 27.11 16.05 28.23
CA GLU A 906 26.54 17.28 28.79
C GLU A 906 25.02 17.18 28.86
N VAL A 907 24.44 17.60 30.00
CA VAL A 907 23.01 17.76 30.16
C VAL A 907 22.68 19.24 30.06
N ILE A 908 21.96 19.60 29.03
CA ILE A 908 21.69 21.00 28.70
C ILE A 908 20.17 21.29 28.69
N LYS A 909 19.80 22.46 29.18
CA LYS A 909 18.44 22.97 29.05
C LYS A 909 18.20 23.53 27.65
N VAL A 910 17.13 23.05 27.01
CA VAL A 910 16.76 23.44 25.66
C VAL A 910 15.26 23.75 25.54
N LYS A 911 14.87 24.51 24.55
CA LYS A 911 13.50 24.70 24.15
C LYS A 911 13.23 24.01 22.79
N ALA A 912 12.12 23.33 22.64
CA ALA A 912 11.69 22.82 21.35
C ALA A 912 11.31 23.96 20.41
N ILE A 913 11.66 23.85 19.15
CA ILE A 913 11.23 24.77 18.08
C ILE A 913 10.43 24.06 16.99
N GLY A 914 10.43 22.73 16.99
CA GLY A 914 9.67 21.90 16.08
C GLY A 914 10.00 20.43 16.20
N LEU A 915 9.38 19.64 15.33
CA LEU A 915 9.49 18.19 15.28
C LEU A 915 9.80 17.77 13.84
N MET A 916 10.80 16.92 13.66
CA MET A 916 11.09 16.23 12.41
C MET A 916 10.50 14.83 12.48
N LYS A 917 9.41 14.61 11.74
CA LYS A 917 8.75 13.30 11.66
C LYS A 917 9.44 12.40 10.67
N MET A 918 9.81 11.23 11.13
CA MET A 918 10.55 10.25 10.37
C MET A 918 10.00 8.85 10.61
N ASN A 919 10.20 8.00 9.61
CA ASN A 919 9.98 6.57 9.71
C ASN A 919 11.28 5.86 9.34
N ASP A 920 11.80 5.05 10.26
CA ASP A 920 12.98 4.24 10.01
C ASP A 920 12.55 2.79 9.86
N SER A 921 12.65 2.27 8.65
CA SER A 921 12.32 0.87 8.35
C SER A 921 10.91 0.44 8.82
N GLY A 922 10.00 1.39 8.94
CA GLY A 922 8.62 1.20 9.38
C GLY A 922 8.34 1.55 10.84
N ASP A 923 9.34 1.89 11.64
CA ASP A 923 9.17 2.35 13.01
C ASP A 923 9.20 3.88 13.07
N GLN A 924 8.38 4.46 13.96
CA GLN A 924 8.37 5.90 14.21
C GLN A 924 9.69 6.31 14.88
N ASP A 925 10.48 7.14 14.21
CA ASP A 925 11.79 7.62 14.63
C ASP A 925 11.84 9.16 14.62
N ASP A 926 10.86 9.77 15.29
CA ASP A 926 10.65 11.20 15.33
C ASP A 926 11.75 11.89 16.17
N LYS A 927 12.22 13.05 15.71
CA LYS A 927 13.30 13.80 16.37
C LYS A 927 12.86 15.21 16.72
N ILE A 928 13.02 15.58 18.00
CA ILE A 928 12.75 16.95 18.46
C ILE A 928 13.84 17.88 17.94
N ILE A 929 13.47 18.98 17.33
CA ILE A 929 14.42 20.04 16.97
C ILE A 929 14.39 21.08 18.09
N ALA A 930 15.56 21.34 18.68
CA ALA A 930 15.68 22.18 19.86
C ALA A 930 16.85 23.17 19.79
N VAL A 931 16.73 24.25 20.52
CA VAL A 931 17.80 25.27 20.68
C VAL A 931 18.17 25.43 22.14
N PRO A 932 19.46 25.53 22.46
CA PRO A 932 19.91 25.73 23.82
C PRO A 932 19.63 27.16 24.33
N LEU A 933 19.37 27.28 25.62
CA LEU A 933 19.18 28.59 26.24
C LEU A 933 20.50 29.37 26.28
N ASN A 934 20.43 30.66 26.03
CA ASN A 934 21.55 31.60 26.10
C ASN A 934 22.75 31.27 25.18
N LYS A 935 22.50 30.57 24.06
CA LYS A 935 23.51 30.26 23.03
C LYS A 935 22.99 30.65 21.63
N THR A 936 23.75 30.34 20.61
CA THR A 936 23.36 30.53 19.20
C THR A 936 21.95 29.99 18.94
N PHE A 937 21.15 30.69 18.19
CA PHE A 937 19.74 30.41 17.89
C PHE A 937 18.75 30.59 19.07
N TYR A 938 19.14 31.17 20.20
CA TYR A 938 18.22 31.37 21.34
C TYR A 938 16.94 32.13 21.00
N GLU A 939 16.99 33.08 20.07
CA GLU A 939 15.85 33.91 19.64
C GLU A 939 14.88 33.13 18.72
N VAL A 940 15.29 31.98 18.20
CA VAL A 940 14.43 31.13 17.35
C VAL A 940 13.35 30.45 18.20
N ASN A 941 12.08 30.62 17.87
CA ASN A 941 10.99 30.06 18.62
C ASN A 941 10.24 28.93 17.86
N ASN A 942 10.37 28.89 16.55
CA ASN A 942 9.69 27.89 15.69
C ASN A 942 10.49 27.64 14.42
N ILE A 943 10.04 26.68 13.65
CA ILE A 943 10.67 26.28 12.38
C ILE A 943 10.73 27.44 11.37
N GLU A 944 9.70 28.27 11.32
CA GLU A 944 9.66 29.40 10.37
C GLU A 944 10.67 30.51 10.73
N ASP A 945 10.92 30.73 12.02
CA ASP A 945 11.98 31.63 12.44
C ASP A 945 13.38 31.11 12.06
N LEU A 946 13.60 29.80 12.18
CA LEU A 946 14.82 29.14 11.75
C LEU A 946 15.03 29.27 10.24
N LYS A 947 13.99 29.10 9.44
CA LYS A 947 14.05 29.26 7.98
C LYS A 947 14.43 30.67 7.55
N LYS A 948 14.00 31.68 8.28
CA LYS A 948 14.38 33.08 8.01
C LYS A 948 15.87 33.34 8.23
N ILE A 949 16.49 32.67 9.21
CA ILE A 949 17.90 32.81 9.56
C ILE A 949 18.79 31.94 8.66
N ASN A 950 18.40 30.69 8.46
CA ASN A 950 19.12 29.71 7.66
C ASN A 950 18.19 28.65 7.07
N ILE A 951 17.64 28.94 5.90
CA ILE A 951 16.73 28.06 5.21
C ILE A 951 17.38 26.71 4.86
N LYS A 952 18.68 26.71 4.59
CA LYS A 952 19.43 25.52 4.16
C LYS A 952 19.67 24.52 5.29
N LEU A 953 19.73 24.98 6.54
CA LEU A 953 20.09 24.14 7.69
C LEU A 953 19.11 22.97 7.88
N LEU A 954 17.81 23.21 7.74
CA LEU A 954 16.80 22.16 7.84
C LEU A 954 16.89 21.15 6.70
N ASP A 955 17.18 21.62 5.48
CA ASP A 955 17.36 20.74 4.33
C ASP A 955 18.63 19.89 4.48
N ASP A 956 19.72 20.45 5.01
CA ASP A 956 20.97 19.72 5.27
C ASP A 956 20.76 18.65 6.37
N ILE A 957 20.04 18.97 7.45
CA ILE A 957 19.68 18.02 8.51
C ILE A 957 18.81 16.89 7.94
N LYS A 958 17.71 17.24 7.25
CA LYS A 958 16.83 16.28 6.59
C LYS A 958 17.62 15.39 5.65
N PHE A 959 18.44 15.96 4.78
CA PHE A 959 19.24 15.22 3.82
C PHE A 959 20.15 14.22 4.50
N TRP A 960 20.82 14.63 5.59
CA TRP A 960 21.72 13.77 6.35
C TRP A 960 20.97 12.56 6.95
N PHE A 961 19.87 12.79 7.69
CA PHE A 961 19.12 11.74 8.38
C PHE A 961 18.39 10.80 7.42
N VAL A 962 17.99 11.25 6.25
CA VAL A 962 17.37 10.40 5.22
C VAL A 962 18.40 9.47 4.56
N HIS A 963 19.68 9.88 4.48
CA HIS A 963 20.67 9.16 3.67
C HIS A 963 21.76 8.44 4.46
N TYR A 964 21.94 8.71 5.77
CA TYR A 964 23.08 8.17 6.54
C TYR A 964 23.03 6.64 6.73
N LYS A 965 21.87 6.02 6.61
CA LYS A 965 21.68 4.56 6.61
C LYS A 965 21.62 3.97 5.19
N GLY A 966 21.70 4.80 4.17
CA GLY A 966 21.52 4.46 2.77
C GLY A 966 20.23 5.05 2.21
N THR A 967 20.02 4.96 0.91
CA THR A 967 18.83 5.47 0.23
C THR A 967 17.62 4.62 0.56
N ASN A 968 16.50 5.27 0.90
CA ASN A 968 15.18 4.64 1.15
C ASN A 968 15.07 3.74 2.40
N VAL A 969 16.01 3.83 3.34
CA VAL A 969 15.92 3.16 4.64
C VAL A 969 15.15 4.01 5.63
N VAL A 970 15.38 5.32 5.59
CA VAL A 970 14.71 6.29 6.44
C VAL A 970 13.84 7.20 5.60
N GLU A 971 12.56 7.32 5.95
CA GLU A 971 11.59 8.18 5.28
C GLU A 971 11.37 9.46 6.10
N PHE A 972 11.54 10.62 5.45
CA PHE A 972 11.13 11.89 6.02
C PHE A 972 9.64 12.13 5.70
N ILE A 973 8.84 12.42 6.72
CA ILE A 973 7.41 12.69 6.55
C ILE A 973 7.19 14.18 6.40
N ASN A 974 7.46 14.95 7.44
CA ASN A 974 7.34 16.41 7.43
C ASN A 974 8.07 17.04 8.64
N PHE A 975 8.16 18.37 8.63
CA PHE A 975 8.43 19.15 9.84
C PHE A 975 7.12 19.62 10.46
N GLU A 976 6.97 19.49 11.78
CA GLU A 976 5.79 19.92 12.53
C GLU A 976 6.13 21.05 13.51
N SER A 977 5.09 21.66 14.08
CA SER A 977 5.18 22.84 14.94
C SER A 977 5.87 22.55 16.28
N GLN A 978 6.22 23.63 16.98
CA GLN A 978 6.66 23.60 18.37
C GLN A 978 5.64 22.91 19.28
N ASP A 979 4.33 23.15 19.07
CA ASP A 979 3.27 22.53 19.87
C ASP A 979 3.24 21.02 19.71
N ALA A 980 3.42 20.53 18.48
CA ALA A 980 3.51 19.08 18.21
C ALA A 980 4.72 18.45 18.90
N ALA A 981 5.87 19.13 18.89
CA ALA A 981 7.07 18.71 19.61
C ALA A 981 6.82 18.60 21.12
N ASN A 982 6.23 19.63 21.73
CA ASN A 982 5.91 19.67 23.16
C ASN A 982 4.86 18.59 23.54
N GLU A 983 3.87 18.36 22.70
CA GLU A 983 2.89 17.30 22.89
C GLU A 983 3.55 15.91 22.89
N LEU A 984 4.46 15.66 21.95
CA LEU A 984 5.19 14.40 21.87
C LEU A 984 6.09 14.18 23.09
N ILE A 985 6.82 15.20 23.56
CA ILE A 985 7.64 15.13 24.78
C ILE A 985 6.76 14.75 25.97
N GLY A 986 5.61 15.43 26.16
CA GLY A 986 4.70 15.14 27.27
C GLY A 986 4.07 13.75 27.17
N LEU A 987 3.80 13.26 25.96
CA LEU A 987 3.27 11.93 25.70
C LEU A 987 4.29 10.83 26.02
N THR A 988 5.51 10.97 25.54
CA THR A 988 6.61 10.00 25.78
C THR A 988 7.07 9.99 27.24
N GLN A 989 7.01 11.10 27.95
CA GLN A 989 7.19 11.14 29.40
C GLN A 989 6.12 10.31 30.12
N LYS A 990 4.85 10.45 29.75
CA LYS A 990 3.75 9.64 30.33
C LYS A 990 3.91 8.16 30.06
N TYR A 991 4.45 7.78 28.91
CA TYR A 991 4.76 6.37 28.62
C TYR A 991 5.87 5.86 29.51
N PHE A 992 6.92 6.64 29.70
CA PHE A 992 8.01 6.32 30.60
C PHE A 992 7.50 6.13 32.04
N GLU A 993 6.70 7.04 32.58
CA GLU A 993 6.11 6.96 33.92
C GLU A 993 5.23 5.73 34.11
N ARG A 994 4.49 5.32 33.06
CA ARG A 994 3.63 4.12 33.08
C ARG A 994 4.41 2.82 32.91
N SER A 995 5.61 2.88 32.36
CA SER A 995 6.45 1.69 32.17
C SER A 995 6.93 1.05 33.48
N GLY A 996 6.82 1.77 34.58
CA GLY A 996 7.26 1.29 35.90
C GLY A 996 8.77 1.27 36.09
N ILE A 997 9.52 1.90 35.20
CA ILE A 997 10.98 2.09 35.34
C ILE A 997 11.19 3.02 36.54
N ASN A 998 11.53 2.40 37.68
CA ASN A 998 11.71 3.16 38.93
C ASN A 998 13.02 3.94 38.91
N PRO A 999 13.03 5.26 39.18
CA PRO A 999 14.26 6.05 39.18
C PRO A 999 15.33 5.63 40.22
N ARG A 1000 15.07 4.62 41.04
CA ARG A 1000 15.93 4.26 42.21
C ARG A 1000 16.26 2.77 42.34
N SER A 1001 15.95 1.91 41.38
CA SER A 1001 16.36 0.49 41.44
C SER A 1001 17.54 0.17 40.55
#